data_a5a49343d3f5b0b9961859c4beef55c0
#
_entry.id   a5a49343d3f5b0b9961859c4beef55c0
#
_cell.length_a   1.000
_cell.length_b   1.000
_cell.length_c   1.000
_cell.angle_alpha   90.00
_cell.angle_beta   90.00
_cell.angle_gamma   90.00
#
_symmetry.space_group_name_H-M   'P 1'
#
loop_
_entity.id
_entity.type
_entity.pdbx_description
1 polymer ?
#
loop_
_entity_poly.entity_id
_entity_poly.type
_entity_poly.pdbx_seq_one_letter_code
_entity_poly.pdbx_strand_id
1 'polypeptide(L)'
;MKLKISFLKEPKHVGVVSCVSWNNTEDVFSCGDDHKLLKWNLVNGECLTVTTFPDDFYPICMHLFPKINMGSSKHQHDVILIACADGKFHIVNNNGRIEKSVNAHQGACLAAQWSPDGAGLLTAGEDGFIKVWSRNGLLRSTVLQSDVPCYGCIWSPDSSAILYTKDNSLVIKYLNSSSKITTWKAHEGIILCVAWNANNNLIISGSEDGYSKIWDTFGQQISVSVKHDQPITSVSWSPAGDMFIIGSYNLIRLCNANGWSYCLDRPSTGSIYSIAWSSDGTQSAAACANGHVLFAHIIDREYTWKNFACTQTGRKVISIKNILTDQSDQLDYPDRVIQIALGYNHLVIATVKQCFIHKLTSWNTPVTFDLKEGTISMILLSERCICVIERAGVSIYSYMGRLLASPRSGSRPETLGRAAVSLGPDTFAVIDQTDRKAIYVHDLPTGLIVRSSSDNTVTKLVHKMTVSNIALSQAGPINERQLALLDYNRDLYAITVKDPKSKFVKLGSQVLSIIWSAETELLVGLRANSVIAWCCSRAATQPDWLALTTVSKDISDLGRNPSIVSVEDGVVCICRGNGSLLHVSLAAFPEKLLKHVAGNMWQEALQLCRTVEDETLWACLAVLAWQYNQLAVAEEAFALIHQYYQVCYIQHLRSSIPEKLSA
;
A
#
# COMPACT_ATOMS: atom_id res chain seq x y z
N MET A 1 14.48 -0.17 8.80
CA MET A 1 14.38 -1.46 8.07
C MET A 1 15.73 -1.85 7.52
N LYS A 2 16.07 -3.16 7.55
CA LYS A 2 17.32 -3.72 7.01
C LYS A 2 17.03 -5.00 6.23
N LEU A 3 17.97 -5.38 5.37
CA LEU A 3 17.99 -6.68 4.70
C LEU A 3 18.89 -7.64 5.48
N LYS A 4 18.36 -8.78 5.87
CA LYS A 4 19.18 -9.90 6.36
C LYS A 4 19.43 -10.84 5.20
N ILE A 5 20.63 -10.76 4.65
CA ILE A 5 21.05 -11.56 3.51
C ILE A 5 21.51 -12.94 3.97
N SER A 6 21.12 -13.97 3.24
CA SER A 6 21.57 -15.35 3.43
C SER A 6 21.74 -16.02 2.09
N PHE A 7 22.80 -16.81 1.95
CA PHE A 7 23.06 -17.70 0.83
C PHE A 7 23.85 -18.92 1.34
N LEU A 8 23.84 -20.00 0.59
CA LEU A 8 24.61 -21.19 0.96
C LEU A 8 26.11 -20.90 0.83
N LYS A 9 26.93 -21.57 1.65
CA LYS A 9 28.40 -21.42 1.59
C LYS A 9 28.97 -21.80 0.22
N GLU A 10 28.40 -22.85 -0.38
CA GLU A 10 28.78 -23.31 -1.73
C GLU A 10 27.66 -23.00 -2.73
N PRO A 11 27.98 -22.50 -3.92
CA PRO A 11 27.00 -22.31 -4.97
C PRO A 11 26.42 -23.66 -5.40
N LYS A 12 25.13 -23.68 -5.70
CA LYS A 12 24.46 -24.89 -6.22
C LYS A 12 24.42 -24.94 -7.74
N HIS A 13 24.45 -23.77 -8.39
CA HIS A 13 24.69 -23.67 -9.83
C HIS A 13 26.20 -23.60 -10.08
N VAL A 14 26.64 -24.27 -11.15
CA VAL A 14 28.06 -24.28 -11.55
C VAL A 14 28.40 -23.06 -12.39
N GLY A 15 27.41 -22.48 -13.09
CA GLY A 15 27.52 -21.28 -13.91
C GLY A 15 26.77 -20.08 -13.35
N VAL A 16 26.62 -19.07 -14.19
CA VAL A 16 25.84 -17.88 -13.88
C VAL A 16 24.37 -18.25 -13.65
N VAL A 17 23.78 -17.73 -12.60
CA VAL A 17 22.32 -17.79 -12.41
C VAL A 17 21.70 -16.59 -13.12
N SER A 18 20.93 -16.83 -14.16
CA SER A 18 20.35 -15.77 -14.99
C SER A 18 19.00 -15.30 -14.47
N CYS A 19 18.19 -16.20 -13.95
CA CYS A 19 16.82 -15.88 -13.55
C CYS A 19 16.37 -16.61 -12.29
N VAL A 20 15.48 -15.94 -11.55
CA VAL A 20 14.86 -16.44 -10.30
C VAL A 20 13.39 -16.03 -10.27
N SER A 21 12.53 -16.89 -9.73
CA SER A 21 11.10 -16.59 -9.54
C SER A 21 10.50 -17.35 -8.36
N TRP A 22 9.51 -16.73 -7.69
CA TRP A 22 8.81 -17.33 -6.54
C TRP A 22 7.57 -18.08 -7.01
N ASN A 23 7.44 -19.34 -6.60
CA ASN A 23 6.23 -20.13 -6.85
C ASN A 23 5.13 -19.86 -5.83
N ASN A 24 5.53 -19.88 -4.54
CA ASN A 24 4.65 -19.57 -3.42
C ASN A 24 5.45 -18.77 -2.36
N THR A 25 4.99 -18.68 -1.13
CA THR A 25 5.69 -17.95 -0.07
C THR A 25 7.00 -18.62 0.40
N GLU A 26 7.26 -19.87 0.02
CA GLU A 26 8.34 -20.71 0.55
C GLU A 26 9.21 -21.35 -0.52
N ASP A 27 8.69 -21.56 -1.72
CA ASP A 27 9.40 -22.21 -2.82
C ASP A 27 9.86 -21.20 -3.88
N VAL A 28 11.12 -21.28 -4.25
CA VAL A 28 11.76 -20.46 -5.29
C VAL A 28 12.31 -21.34 -6.37
N PHE A 29 12.16 -20.94 -7.62
CA PHE A 29 12.84 -21.54 -8.77
C PHE A 29 14.01 -20.67 -9.21
N SER A 30 15.13 -21.30 -9.56
CA SER A 30 16.28 -20.64 -10.20
C SER A 30 16.74 -21.44 -11.41
N CYS A 31 17.21 -20.73 -12.42
CA CYS A 31 17.78 -21.32 -13.63
C CYS A 31 19.02 -20.54 -14.05
N GLY A 32 20.00 -21.23 -14.63
CA GLY A 32 21.28 -20.65 -15.01
C GLY A 32 21.96 -21.33 -16.20
N ASP A 33 23.16 -20.90 -16.48
CA ASP A 33 23.97 -21.39 -17.61
C ASP A 33 24.43 -22.86 -17.46
N ASP A 34 24.24 -23.45 -16.29
CA ASP A 34 24.45 -24.88 -16.05
C ASP A 34 23.27 -25.75 -16.51
N HIS A 35 22.31 -25.18 -17.22
CA HIS A 35 21.12 -25.83 -17.80
C HIS A 35 20.23 -26.53 -16.77
N LYS A 36 20.34 -26.17 -15.48
CA LYS A 36 19.56 -26.76 -14.40
C LYS A 36 18.42 -25.85 -13.95
N LEU A 37 17.27 -26.45 -13.71
CA LEU A 37 16.20 -25.83 -12.98
C LEU A 37 16.24 -26.35 -11.54
N LEU A 38 16.56 -25.48 -10.59
CA LEU A 38 16.59 -25.80 -9.16
C LEU A 38 15.36 -25.26 -8.47
N LYS A 39 14.85 -26.05 -7.53
CA LYS A 39 13.79 -25.64 -6.62
C LYS A 39 14.35 -25.54 -5.20
N TRP A 40 14.17 -24.40 -4.58
CA TRP A 40 14.61 -24.09 -3.22
C TRP A 40 13.40 -24.06 -2.30
N ASN A 41 13.47 -24.84 -1.22
CA ASN A 41 12.49 -24.76 -0.14
C ASN A 41 13.13 -24.01 1.04
N LEU A 42 12.58 -22.84 1.38
CA LEU A 42 13.14 -21.96 2.41
C LEU A 42 12.77 -22.37 3.84
N VAL A 43 11.82 -23.28 4.01
CA VAL A 43 11.45 -23.82 5.34
C VAL A 43 12.49 -24.83 5.79
N ASN A 44 12.80 -25.79 4.93
CA ASN A 44 13.74 -26.89 5.23
C ASN A 44 15.19 -26.52 4.86
N GLY A 45 15.40 -25.44 4.11
CA GLY A 45 16.73 -25.07 3.60
C GLY A 45 17.26 -26.00 2.50
N GLU A 46 16.39 -26.82 1.88
CA GLU A 46 16.75 -27.80 0.86
C GLU A 46 16.73 -27.20 -0.54
N CYS A 47 17.66 -27.66 -1.37
CA CYS A 47 17.71 -27.35 -2.80
C CYS A 47 17.63 -28.65 -3.61
N LEU A 48 16.62 -28.75 -4.47
CA LEU A 48 16.37 -29.92 -5.30
C LEU A 48 16.55 -29.55 -6.77
N THR A 49 17.25 -30.41 -7.53
CA THR A 49 17.27 -30.30 -9.00
C THR A 49 15.97 -30.86 -9.54
N VAL A 50 15.16 -30.01 -10.16
CA VAL A 50 13.89 -30.41 -10.79
C VAL A 50 14.15 -31.09 -12.12
N THR A 51 14.98 -30.49 -12.96
CA THR A 51 15.36 -31.04 -14.27
C THR A 51 16.69 -30.43 -14.73
N THR A 52 17.33 -31.13 -15.67
CA THR A 52 18.45 -30.62 -16.45
C THR A 52 17.98 -30.52 -17.90
N PHE A 53 18.10 -29.35 -18.49
CA PHE A 53 17.76 -29.09 -19.88
C PHE A 53 18.90 -29.49 -20.82
N PRO A 54 18.67 -29.54 -22.14
CA PRO A 54 19.72 -29.77 -23.13
C PRO A 54 20.81 -28.69 -23.10
N ASP A 55 22.00 -29.02 -23.62
CA ASP A 55 23.21 -28.15 -23.61
C ASP A 55 23.06 -26.84 -24.43
N ASP A 56 22.06 -26.74 -25.30
CA ASP A 56 21.72 -25.54 -26.07
C ASP A 56 20.72 -24.60 -25.37
N PHE A 57 20.30 -24.95 -24.12
CA PHE A 57 19.30 -24.22 -23.35
C PHE A 57 19.96 -23.18 -22.42
N TYR A 58 20.04 -21.92 -22.87
CA TYR A 58 20.57 -20.80 -22.08
C TYR A 58 19.44 -19.86 -21.65
N PRO A 59 18.95 -19.95 -20.41
CA PRO A 59 17.82 -19.14 -19.94
C PRO A 59 18.25 -17.68 -19.69
N ILE A 60 17.43 -16.72 -20.09
CA ILE A 60 17.63 -15.30 -19.85
C ILE A 60 16.60 -14.77 -18.85
N CYS A 61 15.34 -15.12 -19.03
CA CYS A 61 14.24 -14.62 -18.22
C CYS A 61 13.27 -15.74 -17.85
N MET A 62 12.75 -15.71 -16.64
CA MET A 62 11.77 -16.67 -16.13
C MET A 62 10.60 -15.94 -15.48
N HIS A 63 9.38 -16.31 -15.83
CA HIS A 63 8.17 -15.75 -15.27
C HIS A 63 7.13 -16.83 -15.00
N LEU A 64 6.62 -16.89 -13.77
CA LEU A 64 5.56 -17.83 -13.39
C LEU A 64 4.19 -17.35 -13.84
N PHE A 65 3.31 -18.28 -14.14
CA PHE A 65 1.93 -17.98 -14.48
C PHE A 65 1.23 -17.28 -13.31
N PRO A 66 0.54 -16.15 -13.52
CA PRO A 66 -0.14 -15.44 -12.44
C PRO A 66 -1.24 -16.31 -11.83
N LYS A 67 -1.26 -16.41 -10.50
CA LYS A 67 -2.30 -17.15 -9.76
C LYS A 67 -3.59 -16.34 -9.75
N ILE A 68 -4.49 -16.64 -10.68
CA ILE A 68 -5.77 -15.95 -10.83
C ILE A 68 -6.83 -16.77 -10.09
N ASN A 69 -7.59 -16.15 -9.19
CA ASN A 69 -8.75 -16.77 -8.53
C ASN A 69 -9.92 -16.92 -9.52
N MET A 70 -9.81 -17.85 -10.44
CA MET A 70 -10.95 -18.35 -11.22
C MET A 70 -11.61 -19.47 -10.43
N GLY A 71 -12.88 -19.28 -10.02
CA GLY A 71 -13.61 -20.22 -9.17
C GLY A 71 -13.49 -21.67 -9.64
N SER A 72 -13.14 -22.53 -8.69
CA SER A 72 -13.34 -24.00 -8.67
C SER A 72 -12.82 -24.88 -9.81
N SER A 73 -11.89 -24.51 -10.65
CA SER A 73 -11.21 -25.49 -11.48
C SER A 73 -9.95 -26.03 -10.75
N LYS A 74 -10.03 -27.25 -10.27
CA LYS A 74 -8.98 -27.97 -9.51
C LYS A 74 -7.69 -28.29 -10.29
N HIS A 75 -7.51 -27.76 -11.50
CA HIS A 75 -6.35 -27.98 -12.35
C HIS A 75 -5.77 -26.63 -12.84
N GLN A 76 -5.35 -25.79 -11.91
CA GLN A 76 -4.49 -24.68 -12.27
C GLN A 76 -3.08 -25.27 -12.45
N HIS A 77 -2.69 -25.51 -13.70
CA HIS A 77 -1.33 -25.91 -14.02
C HIS A 77 -0.40 -24.73 -13.70
N ASP A 78 0.38 -24.86 -12.64
CA ASP A 78 1.48 -23.93 -12.35
C ASP A 78 2.52 -24.09 -13.50
N VAL A 79 2.56 -23.13 -14.39
CA VAL A 79 3.37 -23.16 -15.60
C VAL A 79 4.43 -22.07 -15.51
N ILE A 80 5.64 -22.43 -15.89
CA ILE A 80 6.82 -21.56 -15.89
C ILE A 80 7.09 -21.17 -17.35
N LEU A 81 7.19 -19.87 -17.64
CA LEU A 81 7.67 -19.35 -18.91
C LEU A 81 9.18 -19.10 -18.78
N ILE A 82 9.97 -19.64 -19.68
CA ILE A 82 11.43 -19.43 -19.74
C ILE A 82 11.77 -18.94 -21.14
N ALA A 83 12.41 -17.79 -21.22
CA ALA A 83 12.96 -17.23 -22.45
C ALA A 83 14.45 -17.53 -22.54
N CYS A 84 14.93 -17.90 -23.74
CA CYS A 84 16.28 -18.38 -23.98
C CYS A 84 17.06 -17.52 -25.00
N ALA A 85 18.37 -17.66 -24.95
CA ALA A 85 19.31 -16.96 -25.84
C ALA A 85 19.19 -17.39 -27.32
N ASP A 86 18.62 -18.57 -27.60
CA ASP A 86 18.37 -19.07 -28.95
C ASP A 86 17.12 -18.44 -29.63
N GLY A 87 16.50 -17.45 -28.98
CA GLY A 87 15.30 -16.78 -29.48
C GLY A 87 14.00 -17.53 -29.28
N LYS A 88 14.04 -18.65 -28.57
CA LYS A 88 12.84 -19.40 -28.19
C LYS A 88 12.34 -19.02 -26.82
N PHE A 89 11.06 -19.23 -26.59
CA PHE A 89 10.52 -19.37 -25.27
C PHE A 89 9.92 -20.76 -25.05
N HIS A 90 10.02 -21.22 -23.83
CA HIS A 90 9.53 -22.52 -23.41
C HIS A 90 8.47 -22.36 -22.33
N ILE A 91 7.42 -23.17 -22.44
CA ILE A 91 6.41 -23.33 -21.40
C ILE A 91 6.72 -24.65 -20.70
N VAL A 92 7.08 -24.56 -19.41
CA VAL A 92 7.56 -25.67 -18.59
C VAL A 92 6.60 -25.86 -17.43
N ASN A 93 6.27 -27.11 -17.06
CA ASN A 93 5.48 -27.38 -15.86
C ASN A 93 6.35 -27.40 -14.59
N ASN A 94 5.73 -27.45 -13.41
CA ASN A 94 6.45 -27.51 -12.13
C ASN A 94 7.38 -28.72 -11.93
N ASN A 95 7.21 -29.75 -12.75
CA ASN A 95 8.07 -30.95 -12.74
C ASN A 95 9.25 -30.82 -13.71
N GLY A 96 9.43 -29.65 -14.31
CA GLY A 96 10.54 -29.40 -15.23
C GLY A 96 10.36 -29.95 -16.66
N ARG A 97 9.18 -30.49 -17.00
CA ARG A 97 8.90 -30.97 -18.35
C ARG A 97 8.51 -29.80 -19.26
N ILE A 98 9.17 -29.67 -20.39
CA ILE A 98 8.81 -28.70 -21.45
C ILE A 98 7.51 -29.19 -22.11
N GLU A 99 6.45 -28.40 -21.95
CA GLU A 99 5.16 -28.65 -22.58
C GLU A 99 5.12 -28.07 -24.01
N LYS A 100 5.79 -26.93 -24.21
CA LYS A 100 5.83 -26.25 -25.49
C LYS A 100 7.11 -25.44 -25.67
N SER A 101 7.64 -25.45 -26.88
CA SER A 101 8.73 -24.61 -27.35
C SER A 101 8.27 -23.82 -28.59
N VAL A 102 8.54 -22.53 -28.59
CA VAL A 102 8.13 -21.63 -29.68
C VAL A 102 9.30 -20.76 -30.13
N ASN A 103 9.60 -20.75 -31.41
CA ASN A 103 10.57 -19.82 -32.01
C ASN A 103 9.92 -18.44 -32.06
N ALA A 104 10.36 -17.53 -31.21
CA ALA A 104 9.77 -16.21 -31.08
C ALA A 104 10.55 -15.13 -31.83
N HIS A 105 11.87 -15.15 -31.72
CA HIS A 105 12.76 -14.09 -32.22
C HIS A 105 13.94 -14.63 -33.02
N GLN A 106 14.51 -13.77 -33.87
CA GLN A 106 15.80 -13.98 -34.54
C GLN A 106 16.88 -13.34 -33.66
N GLY A 107 17.63 -14.15 -32.92
CA GLY A 107 18.51 -13.70 -31.84
C GLY A 107 17.88 -13.94 -30.46
N ALA A 108 18.50 -13.44 -29.40
CA ALA A 108 18.10 -13.72 -28.04
C ALA A 108 16.70 -13.18 -27.69
N CYS A 109 15.93 -13.97 -26.95
CA CYS A 109 14.68 -13.52 -26.34
C CYS A 109 15.01 -12.86 -24.98
N LEU A 110 15.10 -11.52 -24.95
CA LEU A 110 15.63 -10.75 -23.82
C LEU A 110 14.64 -10.59 -22.65
N ALA A 111 13.35 -10.52 -22.94
CA ALA A 111 12.31 -10.41 -21.93
C ALA A 111 11.08 -11.23 -22.30
N ALA A 112 10.48 -11.88 -21.32
CA ALA A 112 9.22 -12.61 -21.47
C ALA A 112 8.38 -12.52 -20.19
N GLN A 113 7.08 -12.22 -20.35
CA GLN A 113 6.18 -12.05 -19.21
C GLN A 113 4.76 -12.49 -19.55
N TRP A 114 4.10 -13.17 -18.61
CA TRP A 114 2.66 -13.40 -18.65
C TRP A 114 1.90 -12.10 -18.42
N SER A 115 0.79 -11.92 -19.09
CA SER A 115 -0.11 -10.82 -18.77
C SER A 115 -0.71 -11.00 -17.35
N PRO A 116 -0.96 -9.93 -16.59
CA PRO A 116 -1.56 -10.01 -15.25
C PRO A 116 -2.89 -10.74 -15.21
N ASP A 117 -3.68 -10.70 -16.28
CA ASP A 117 -4.95 -11.43 -16.43
C ASP A 117 -4.77 -12.89 -16.88
N GLY A 118 -3.53 -13.33 -17.16
CA GLY A 118 -3.21 -14.67 -17.65
C GLY A 118 -3.75 -15.00 -19.05
N ALA A 119 -4.26 -14.02 -19.79
CA ALA A 119 -4.85 -14.23 -21.10
C ALA A 119 -3.81 -14.41 -22.22
N GLY A 120 -2.61 -13.88 -22.03
CA GLY A 120 -1.55 -13.94 -23.01
C GLY A 120 -0.15 -13.81 -22.41
N LEU A 121 0.84 -13.81 -23.25
CA LEU A 121 2.22 -13.55 -22.90
C LEU A 121 2.86 -12.57 -23.87
N LEU A 122 3.88 -11.88 -23.40
CA LEU A 122 4.63 -10.87 -24.11
C LEU A 122 6.06 -11.35 -24.23
N THR A 123 6.68 -11.14 -25.39
CA THR A 123 8.12 -11.39 -25.60
C THR A 123 8.76 -10.21 -26.30
N ALA A 124 10.01 -9.92 -25.94
CA ALA A 124 10.84 -8.92 -26.58
C ALA A 124 12.20 -9.53 -26.90
N GLY A 125 12.71 -9.26 -28.10
CA GLY A 125 13.92 -9.86 -28.60
C GLY A 125 15.01 -8.87 -28.96
N GLU A 126 16.20 -9.42 -29.21
CA GLU A 126 17.36 -8.72 -29.73
C GLU A 126 17.09 -8.19 -31.16
N ASP A 127 16.19 -8.87 -31.90
CA ASP A 127 15.70 -8.47 -33.22
C ASP A 127 14.84 -7.20 -33.23
N GLY A 128 14.65 -6.57 -32.08
CA GLY A 128 13.84 -5.36 -31.91
C GLY A 128 12.33 -5.57 -32.02
N PHE A 129 11.86 -6.80 -32.15
CA PHE A 129 10.43 -7.09 -32.17
C PHE A 129 9.86 -7.26 -30.74
N ILE A 130 8.63 -6.77 -30.57
CA ILE A 130 7.80 -7.07 -29.40
C ILE A 130 6.56 -7.79 -29.89
N LYS A 131 6.32 -8.99 -29.39
CA LYS A 131 5.25 -9.87 -29.85
C LYS A 131 4.34 -10.27 -28.69
N VAL A 132 3.04 -10.32 -28.96
CA VAL A 132 2.01 -10.82 -28.03
C VAL A 132 1.51 -12.16 -28.51
N TRP A 133 1.46 -13.12 -27.62
CA TRP A 133 1.08 -14.50 -27.86
C TRP A 133 -0.15 -14.87 -27.03
N SER A 134 -0.88 -15.85 -27.50
CA SER A 134 -1.93 -16.48 -26.68
C SER A 134 -1.30 -17.34 -25.57
N ARG A 135 -2.08 -17.70 -24.57
CA ARG A 135 -1.69 -18.64 -23.51
C ARG A 135 -1.09 -19.95 -24.07
N ASN A 136 -1.53 -20.38 -25.25
CA ASN A 136 -1.06 -21.60 -25.90
C ASN A 136 0.14 -21.36 -26.84
N GLY A 137 0.80 -20.19 -26.76
CA GLY A 137 1.97 -19.87 -27.59
C GLY A 137 1.66 -19.68 -29.09
N LEU A 138 0.45 -19.25 -29.45
CA LEU A 138 0.12 -18.82 -30.82
C LEU A 138 0.29 -17.30 -30.92
N LEU A 139 0.97 -16.83 -31.95
CA LEU A 139 1.18 -15.40 -32.19
C LEU A 139 -0.19 -14.70 -32.38
N ARG A 140 -0.46 -13.69 -31.56
CA ARG A 140 -1.65 -12.83 -31.71
C ARG A 140 -1.36 -11.56 -32.48
N SER A 141 -0.27 -10.88 -32.14
CA SER A 141 0.11 -9.63 -32.80
C SER A 141 1.59 -9.30 -32.60
N THR A 142 2.14 -8.58 -33.54
CA THR A 142 3.44 -7.90 -33.40
C THR A 142 3.14 -6.45 -33.00
N VAL A 143 3.57 -6.06 -31.80
CA VAL A 143 3.28 -4.74 -31.25
C VAL A 143 4.25 -3.69 -31.73
N LEU A 144 5.52 -4.05 -31.87
CA LEU A 144 6.59 -3.18 -32.28
C LEU A 144 7.54 -3.94 -33.21
N GLN A 145 8.06 -3.22 -34.21
CA GLN A 145 9.22 -3.58 -35.01
C GLN A 145 10.18 -2.39 -34.91
N SER A 146 11.35 -2.59 -34.37
CA SER A 146 12.40 -1.58 -34.17
C SER A 146 13.73 -2.16 -34.62
N ASP A 147 14.66 -1.30 -35.00
CA ASP A 147 16.03 -1.70 -35.33
C ASP A 147 16.94 -1.77 -34.10
N VAL A 148 16.39 -1.48 -32.90
CA VAL A 148 17.13 -1.46 -31.65
C VAL A 148 16.62 -2.58 -30.71
N PRO A 149 17.53 -3.33 -30.06
CA PRO A 149 17.14 -4.36 -29.09
C PRO A 149 16.28 -3.83 -27.96
N CYS A 150 15.33 -4.62 -27.51
CA CYS A 150 14.45 -4.28 -26.38
C CYS A 150 14.84 -5.09 -25.15
N TYR A 151 15.56 -4.46 -24.20
CA TYR A 151 16.07 -5.13 -22.99
C TYR A 151 15.00 -5.33 -21.92
N GLY A 152 13.99 -4.48 -21.88
CA GLY A 152 12.92 -4.57 -20.90
C GLY A 152 11.54 -4.35 -21.52
N CYS A 153 10.63 -5.28 -21.28
CA CYS A 153 9.25 -5.20 -21.75
C CYS A 153 8.32 -5.80 -20.71
N ILE A 154 7.33 -5.02 -20.28
CA ILE A 154 6.38 -5.41 -19.21
C ILE A 154 4.96 -4.97 -19.53
N TRP A 155 3.99 -5.71 -19.02
CA TRP A 155 2.58 -5.35 -19.09
C TRP A 155 2.24 -4.23 -18.10
N SER A 156 1.27 -3.40 -18.47
CA SER A 156 0.58 -2.56 -17.47
C SER A 156 -0.20 -3.46 -16.50
N PRO A 157 -0.44 -3.00 -15.25
CA PRO A 157 -1.15 -3.78 -14.25
C PRO A 157 -2.57 -4.21 -14.66
N ASP A 158 -3.23 -3.42 -15.50
CA ASP A 158 -4.57 -3.68 -16.05
C ASP A 158 -4.57 -4.48 -17.37
N SER A 159 -3.40 -4.90 -17.85
CA SER A 159 -3.22 -5.60 -19.13
C SER A 159 -3.64 -4.79 -20.37
N SER A 160 -3.87 -3.48 -20.24
CA SER A 160 -4.34 -2.61 -21.35
C SER A 160 -3.22 -2.00 -22.18
N ALA A 161 -2.01 -1.93 -21.62
CA ALA A 161 -0.84 -1.30 -22.24
C ALA A 161 0.44 -2.12 -22.02
N ILE A 162 1.47 -1.77 -22.76
CA ILE A 162 2.81 -2.33 -22.65
C ILE A 162 3.81 -1.19 -22.45
N LEU A 163 4.68 -1.33 -21.46
CA LEU A 163 5.86 -0.49 -21.27
C LEU A 163 7.07 -1.23 -21.83
N TYR A 164 7.86 -0.56 -22.63
CA TYR A 164 9.09 -1.13 -23.17
C TYR A 164 10.23 -0.12 -23.24
N THR A 165 11.45 -0.63 -23.28
CA THR A 165 12.66 0.16 -23.42
C THR A 165 13.03 0.31 -24.90
N LYS A 166 13.37 1.53 -25.30
CA LYS A 166 13.95 1.83 -26.59
C LYS A 166 15.21 2.65 -26.35
N ASP A 167 16.36 1.96 -26.33
CA ASP A 167 17.66 2.53 -26.01
C ASP A 167 17.63 3.26 -24.64
N ASN A 168 17.68 4.57 -24.61
CA ASN A 168 17.66 5.40 -23.41
C ASN A 168 16.27 5.98 -23.04
N SER A 169 15.25 5.56 -23.76
CA SER A 169 13.89 6.07 -23.65
C SER A 169 12.91 5.00 -23.19
N LEU A 170 11.92 5.39 -22.44
CA LEU A 170 10.78 4.58 -22.05
C LEU A 170 9.58 4.91 -22.92
N VAL A 171 8.84 3.88 -23.31
CA VAL A 171 7.66 4.01 -24.15
C VAL A 171 6.52 3.21 -23.59
N ILE A 172 5.36 3.87 -23.39
CA ILE A 172 4.09 3.21 -23.06
C ILE A 172 3.21 3.21 -24.32
N LYS A 173 2.79 2.03 -24.75
CA LYS A 173 1.87 1.81 -25.87
C LYS A 173 0.62 1.11 -25.40
N TYR A 174 -0.55 1.75 -25.58
CA TYR A 174 -1.83 1.14 -25.33
C TYR A 174 -2.21 0.20 -26.47
N LEU A 175 -2.82 -0.96 -26.13
CA LEU A 175 -3.17 -2.00 -27.11
C LEU A 175 -4.51 -1.75 -27.81
N ASN A 176 -5.31 -0.82 -27.29
CA ASN A 176 -6.59 -0.45 -27.87
C ASN A 176 -6.41 0.42 -29.12
N SER A 177 -7.37 0.41 -30.02
CA SER A 177 -7.34 0.98 -31.38
C SER A 177 -7.06 2.48 -31.50
N SER A 178 -7.14 3.25 -30.42
CA SER A 178 -6.74 4.67 -30.39
C SER A 178 -5.30 4.84 -29.90
N SER A 179 -4.35 4.18 -30.52
CA SER A 179 -2.94 4.01 -30.15
C SER A 179 -2.24 5.27 -29.63
N LYS A 180 -2.57 5.70 -28.41
CA LYS A 180 -1.82 6.74 -27.71
C LYS A 180 -0.46 6.14 -27.31
N ILE A 181 0.61 6.73 -27.81
CA ILE A 181 1.98 6.38 -27.45
C ILE A 181 2.53 7.51 -26.61
N THR A 182 3.05 7.18 -25.42
CA THR A 182 3.75 8.13 -24.55
C THR A 182 5.22 7.74 -24.53
N THR A 183 6.10 8.64 -24.97
CA THR A 183 7.55 8.40 -25.02
C THR A 183 8.28 9.52 -24.31
N TRP A 184 9.30 9.18 -23.51
CA TRP A 184 10.18 10.16 -22.89
C TRP A 184 11.60 9.62 -22.77
N LYS A 185 12.58 10.52 -22.87
CA LYS A 185 13.98 10.20 -22.57
C LYS A 185 14.13 9.98 -21.06
N ALA A 186 14.49 8.77 -20.65
CA ALA A 186 14.58 8.42 -19.24
C ALA A 186 16.02 8.51 -18.72
N HIS A 187 16.99 8.04 -19.47
CA HIS A 187 18.39 7.95 -19.06
C HIS A 187 19.34 8.52 -20.11
N GLU A 188 20.61 8.64 -19.75
CA GLU A 188 21.68 8.99 -20.70
C GLU A 188 22.30 7.73 -21.34
N GLY A 189 22.29 6.60 -20.63
CA GLY A 189 22.73 5.28 -21.11
C GLY A 189 21.57 4.35 -21.43
N ILE A 190 21.89 3.13 -21.87
CA ILE A 190 20.93 2.09 -22.21
C ILE A 190 20.15 1.67 -20.95
N ILE A 191 18.84 1.52 -21.06
CA ILE A 191 17.98 1.03 -19.99
C ILE A 191 18.01 -0.50 -19.99
N LEU A 192 18.52 -1.08 -18.90
CA LEU A 192 18.71 -2.53 -18.78
C LEU A 192 17.51 -3.23 -18.14
N CYS A 193 16.82 -2.55 -17.22
CA CYS A 193 15.73 -3.15 -16.48
C CYS A 193 14.62 -2.14 -16.15
N VAL A 194 13.39 -2.62 -16.13
CA VAL A 194 12.19 -1.84 -15.80
C VAL A 194 11.23 -2.67 -14.95
N ALA A 195 10.48 -2.00 -14.08
CA ALA A 195 9.39 -2.62 -13.34
C ALA A 195 8.24 -1.62 -13.15
N TRP A 196 7.00 -2.11 -13.23
CA TRP A 196 5.78 -1.31 -13.07
C TRP A 196 4.93 -1.89 -11.95
N ASN A 197 4.60 -1.08 -10.97
CA ASN A 197 3.82 -1.52 -9.82
C ASN A 197 2.32 -1.28 -10.01
N ALA A 198 1.51 -2.26 -9.62
CA ALA A 198 0.06 -2.23 -9.75
C ALA A 198 -0.62 -1.30 -8.73
N ASN A 199 -0.09 -1.19 -7.51
CA ASN A 199 -0.76 -0.52 -6.40
C ASN A 199 -0.58 1.00 -6.43
N ASN A 200 0.63 1.45 -6.72
CA ASN A 200 0.97 2.89 -6.78
C ASN A 200 1.08 3.43 -8.22
N ASN A 201 0.98 2.54 -9.21
CA ASN A 201 1.08 2.86 -10.65
C ASN A 201 2.39 3.58 -11.03
N LEU A 202 3.48 3.33 -10.27
CA LEU A 202 4.80 3.89 -10.50
C LEU A 202 5.67 2.94 -11.34
N ILE A 203 6.53 3.54 -12.14
CA ILE A 203 7.49 2.85 -12.98
C ILE A 203 8.89 3.12 -12.43
N ILE A 204 9.71 2.08 -12.29
CA ILE A 204 11.13 2.21 -12.00
C ILE A 204 11.94 1.71 -13.20
N SER A 205 13.02 2.41 -13.51
CA SER A 205 14.00 2.05 -14.53
C SER A 205 15.40 2.05 -13.96
N GLY A 206 16.21 1.10 -14.39
CA GLY A 206 17.64 1.01 -14.10
C GLY A 206 18.44 1.00 -15.40
N SER A 207 19.56 1.71 -15.43
CA SER A 207 20.35 1.94 -16.63
C SER A 207 21.84 1.68 -16.40
N GLU A 208 22.53 1.55 -17.53
CA GLU A 208 23.98 1.49 -17.63
C GLU A 208 24.65 2.76 -17.07
N ASP A 209 23.95 3.90 -17.08
CA ASP A 209 24.46 5.18 -16.53
C ASP A 209 24.66 5.17 -15.02
N GLY A 210 24.28 4.08 -14.34
CA GLY A 210 24.40 3.87 -12.90
C GLY A 210 23.29 4.54 -12.09
N TYR A 211 22.25 5.07 -12.72
CA TYR A 211 21.09 5.62 -12.04
C TYR A 211 19.90 4.69 -12.07
N SER A 212 19.12 4.70 -11.01
CA SER A 212 17.73 4.25 -11.00
C SER A 212 16.82 5.45 -10.86
N LYS A 213 15.73 5.47 -11.62
CA LYS A 213 14.79 6.58 -11.66
C LYS A 213 13.36 6.08 -11.53
N ILE A 214 12.52 6.86 -10.85
CA ILE A 214 11.10 6.56 -10.64
C ILE A 214 10.28 7.58 -11.44
N TRP A 215 9.30 7.06 -12.16
CA TRP A 215 8.44 7.80 -13.08
C TRP A 215 6.98 7.56 -12.78
N ASP A 216 6.14 8.53 -13.10
CA ASP A 216 4.72 8.29 -13.25
C ASP A 216 4.39 7.78 -14.68
N THR A 217 3.14 7.42 -14.92
CA THR A 217 2.68 6.94 -16.24
C THR A 217 2.64 8.02 -17.33
N PHE A 218 2.86 9.28 -16.96
CA PHE A 218 2.93 10.40 -17.90
C PHE A 218 4.36 10.77 -18.29
N GLY A 219 5.37 10.09 -17.71
CA GLY A 219 6.79 10.36 -17.94
C GLY A 219 7.36 11.47 -17.05
N GLN A 220 6.64 11.89 -15.99
CA GLN A 220 7.20 12.81 -15.01
C GLN A 220 8.13 12.08 -14.06
N GLN A 221 9.35 12.58 -13.91
CA GLN A 221 10.33 12.03 -12.96
C GLN A 221 9.95 12.40 -11.52
N ILE A 222 9.72 11.37 -10.71
CA ILE A 222 9.40 11.50 -9.28
C ILE A 222 10.68 11.54 -8.46
N SER A 223 11.61 10.60 -8.71
CA SER A 223 12.86 10.47 -7.98
C SER A 223 14.00 9.97 -8.86
N VAL A 224 15.22 10.25 -8.43
CA VAL A 224 16.44 9.72 -9.00
C VAL A 224 17.36 9.27 -7.87
N SER A 225 17.98 8.10 -8.04
CA SER A 225 18.97 7.61 -7.05
C SER A 225 20.27 8.42 -7.09
N VAL A 226 21.10 8.24 -6.08
CA VAL A 226 22.51 8.60 -6.17
C VAL A 226 23.15 7.71 -7.23
N LYS A 227 24.11 8.25 -7.99
CA LYS A 227 24.85 7.50 -9.00
C LYS A 227 25.60 6.34 -8.35
N HIS A 228 25.42 5.15 -8.94
CA HIS A 228 26.19 3.96 -8.60
C HIS A 228 27.41 3.86 -9.50
N ASP A 229 28.48 3.26 -9.00
CA ASP A 229 29.73 3.07 -9.74
C ASP A 229 29.60 2.07 -10.90
N GLN A 230 28.58 1.19 -10.81
CA GLN A 230 28.33 0.11 -11.77
C GLN A 230 26.91 0.20 -12.33
N PRO A 231 26.63 -0.38 -13.51
CA PRO A 231 25.31 -0.45 -14.09
C PRO A 231 24.26 -1.05 -13.15
N ILE A 232 23.02 -0.56 -13.25
CA ILE A 232 21.88 -1.17 -12.57
C ILE A 232 21.34 -2.30 -13.45
N THR A 233 21.56 -3.53 -13.01
CA THR A 233 21.25 -4.73 -13.80
C THR A 233 19.86 -5.29 -13.54
N SER A 234 19.29 -5.04 -12.36
CA SER A 234 17.95 -5.53 -11.98
C SER A 234 17.23 -4.62 -11.03
N VAL A 235 15.91 -4.53 -11.18
CA VAL A 235 15.00 -3.80 -10.28
C VAL A 235 13.73 -4.60 -10.09
N SER A 236 13.17 -4.55 -8.87
CA SER A 236 11.91 -5.23 -8.60
C SER A 236 11.11 -4.54 -7.50
N TRP A 237 9.82 -4.28 -7.73
CA TRP A 237 8.90 -3.76 -6.75
C TRP A 237 8.42 -4.83 -5.78
N SER A 238 8.24 -4.46 -4.50
CA SER A 238 7.48 -5.27 -3.56
C SER A 238 6.03 -5.44 -4.03
N PRO A 239 5.34 -6.54 -3.70
CA PRO A 239 3.93 -6.73 -4.07
C PRO A 239 3.01 -5.61 -3.57
N ALA A 240 3.28 -5.05 -2.39
CA ALA A 240 2.54 -3.93 -1.82
C ALA A 240 2.79 -2.58 -2.53
N GLY A 241 3.92 -2.45 -3.23
CA GLY A 241 4.32 -1.22 -3.90
C GLY A 241 4.89 -0.13 -2.99
N ASP A 242 5.16 -0.46 -1.76
CA ASP A 242 5.74 0.43 -0.75
C ASP A 242 7.27 0.50 -0.79
N MET A 243 7.89 -0.53 -1.35
CA MET A 243 9.34 -0.70 -1.44
C MET A 243 9.77 -1.28 -2.78
N PHE A 244 11.05 -1.13 -3.10
CA PHE A 244 11.68 -1.82 -4.23
C PHE A 244 13.14 -2.15 -3.92
N ILE A 245 13.67 -3.13 -4.63
CA ILE A 245 15.07 -3.53 -4.55
C ILE A 245 15.77 -3.23 -5.87
N ILE A 246 17.01 -2.76 -5.76
CA ILE A 246 17.93 -2.53 -6.86
C ILE A 246 19.09 -3.50 -6.74
N GLY A 247 19.44 -4.18 -7.83
CA GLY A 247 20.61 -5.02 -7.97
C GLY A 247 21.61 -4.44 -8.95
N SER A 248 22.89 -4.53 -8.58
CA SER A 248 24.04 -4.14 -9.41
C SER A 248 25.21 -5.09 -9.11
N TYR A 249 26.40 -4.78 -9.59
CA TYR A 249 27.59 -5.58 -9.29
C TYR A 249 27.94 -5.49 -7.80
N ASN A 250 27.96 -6.64 -7.11
CA ASN A 250 28.22 -6.75 -5.68
C ASN A 250 27.39 -5.77 -4.82
N LEU A 251 26.17 -5.46 -5.23
CA LEU A 251 25.36 -4.46 -4.55
C LEU A 251 23.89 -4.82 -4.61
N ILE A 252 23.25 -4.77 -3.46
CA ILE A 252 21.81 -4.82 -3.30
C ILE A 252 21.35 -3.66 -2.41
N ARG A 253 20.32 -2.95 -2.83
CA ARG A 253 19.79 -1.78 -2.12
C ARG A 253 18.28 -1.89 -1.98
N LEU A 254 17.78 -1.70 -0.77
CA LEU A 254 16.35 -1.58 -0.47
C LEU A 254 15.97 -0.11 -0.39
N CYS A 255 14.96 0.29 -1.14
CA CYS A 255 14.42 1.66 -1.16
C CYS A 255 12.92 1.68 -0.88
N ASN A 256 12.42 2.82 -0.39
CA ASN A 256 10.99 3.07 -0.32
C ASN A 256 10.43 3.50 -1.69
N ALA A 257 9.11 3.59 -1.82
CA ALA A 257 8.43 4.00 -3.06
C ALA A 257 8.84 5.41 -3.57
N ASN A 258 9.38 6.27 -2.72
CA ASN A 258 9.86 7.61 -3.07
C ASN A 258 11.34 7.64 -3.48
N GLY A 259 12.03 6.49 -3.44
CA GLY A 259 13.44 6.38 -3.80
C GLY A 259 14.43 6.58 -2.66
N TRP A 260 13.96 6.78 -1.41
CA TRP A 260 14.85 6.86 -0.25
C TRP A 260 15.36 5.46 0.13
N SER A 261 16.67 5.34 0.39
CA SER A 261 17.34 4.07 0.69
C SER A 261 17.23 3.72 2.17
N TYR A 262 16.63 2.56 2.49
CA TYR A 262 16.62 2.00 3.83
C TYR A 262 17.97 1.38 4.21
N CYS A 263 18.52 0.57 3.32
CA CYS A 263 19.80 -0.08 3.50
C CYS A 263 20.48 -0.36 2.16
N LEU A 264 21.80 -0.53 2.23
CA LEU A 264 22.65 -0.92 1.14
C LEU A 264 23.62 -1.98 1.66
N ASP A 265 23.62 -3.15 1.02
CA ASP A 265 24.51 -4.24 1.33
C ASP A 265 25.39 -4.56 0.11
N ARG A 266 26.60 -5.06 0.38
CA ARG A 266 27.59 -5.41 -0.66
C ARG A 266 27.99 -6.89 -0.53
N PRO A 267 27.13 -7.81 -0.97
CA PRO A 267 27.52 -9.22 -1.02
C PRO A 267 28.56 -9.46 -2.14
N SER A 268 29.53 -10.31 -1.91
CA SER A 268 30.52 -10.70 -2.93
C SER A 268 29.95 -11.78 -3.86
N THR A 269 28.92 -11.42 -4.62
CA THR A 269 28.16 -12.36 -5.48
C THR A 269 28.29 -12.07 -6.98
N GLY A 270 29.05 -11.02 -7.36
CA GLY A 270 29.07 -10.54 -8.73
C GLY A 270 27.82 -9.74 -9.10
N SER A 271 27.51 -9.66 -10.38
CA SER A 271 26.32 -8.98 -10.87
C SER A 271 25.04 -9.70 -10.47
N ILE A 272 24.01 -8.94 -10.15
CA ILE A 272 22.67 -9.45 -9.81
C ILE A 272 21.77 -9.27 -11.04
N TYR A 273 21.44 -10.36 -11.73
CA TYR A 273 20.73 -10.33 -13.01
C TYR A 273 19.21 -10.30 -12.88
N SER A 274 18.68 -10.94 -11.83
CA SER A 274 17.23 -11.01 -11.63
C SER A 274 16.91 -10.93 -10.14
N ILE A 275 15.85 -10.22 -9.78
CA ILE A 275 15.34 -10.12 -8.43
C ILE A 275 13.84 -10.41 -8.44
N ALA A 276 13.41 -11.30 -7.57
CA ALA A 276 12.00 -11.63 -7.38
C ALA A 276 11.59 -11.53 -5.92
N TRP A 277 10.38 -11.02 -5.65
CA TRP A 277 9.80 -10.93 -4.33
C TRP A 277 8.88 -12.11 -4.03
N SER A 278 8.83 -12.51 -2.77
CA SER A 278 7.76 -13.38 -2.28
C SER A 278 6.40 -12.68 -2.35
N SER A 279 5.33 -13.44 -2.49
CA SER A 279 3.97 -12.88 -2.61
C SER A 279 3.53 -12.08 -1.38
N ASP A 280 4.12 -12.33 -0.21
CA ASP A 280 3.87 -11.61 1.05
C ASP A 280 4.77 -10.37 1.25
N GLY A 281 5.71 -10.11 0.33
CA GLY A 281 6.61 -8.95 0.39
C GLY A 281 7.61 -8.94 1.54
N THR A 282 7.81 -10.06 2.25
CA THR A 282 8.75 -10.14 3.38
C THR A 282 10.13 -10.63 3.00
N GLN A 283 10.23 -11.27 1.84
CA GLN A 283 11.45 -11.89 1.35
C GLN A 283 11.66 -11.56 -0.13
N SER A 284 12.93 -11.58 -0.55
CA SER A 284 13.30 -11.54 -1.95
C SER A 284 14.39 -12.56 -2.24
N ALA A 285 14.43 -13.02 -3.49
CA ALA A 285 15.49 -13.86 -4.01
C ALA A 285 16.18 -13.15 -5.17
N ALA A 286 17.49 -13.31 -5.29
CA ALA A 286 18.30 -12.70 -6.34
C ALA A 286 19.21 -13.73 -7.02
N ALA A 287 19.26 -13.67 -8.34
CA ALA A 287 20.11 -14.49 -9.19
C ALA A 287 21.46 -13.81 -9.37
N CYS A 288 22.56 -14.50 -9.09
CA CYS A 288 23.90 -13.94 -9.01
C CYS A 288 24.87 -14.55 -10.04
N ALA A 289 25.84 -13.75 -10.47
CA ALA A 289 26.83 -14.15 -11.46
C ALA A 289 27.74 -15.32 -11.03
N ASN A 290 27.97 -15.48 -9.73
CA ASN A 290 28.87 -16.49 -9.18
C ASN A 290 28.21 -17.85 -8.88
N GLY A 291 27.03 -18.11 -9.37
CA GLY A 291 26.28 -19.36 -9.15
C GLY A 291 25.48 -19.41 -7.85
N HIS A 292 25.50 -18.35 -7.04
CA HIS A 292 24.67 -18.26 -5.85
C HIS A 292 23.26 -17.73 -6.15
N VAL A 293 22.30 -18.23 -5.40
CA VAL A 293 21.00 -17.58 -5.22
C VAL A 293 21.01 -16.93 -3.84
N LEU A 294 20.84 -15.63 -3.81
CA LEU A 294 20.83 -14.82 -2.61
C LEU A 294 19.41 -14.68 -2.11
N PHE A 295 19.18 -14.93 -0.83
CA PHE A 295 17.89 -14.72 -0.17
C PHE A 295 18.01 -13.56 0.80
N ALA A 296 17.15 -12.57 0.66
CA ALA A 296 17.11 -11.41 1.53
C ALA A 296 15.77 -11.37 2.28
N HIS A 297 15.85 -11.15 3.60
CA HIS A 297 14.68 -11.01 4.46
C HIS A 297 14.64 -9.59 5.00
N ILE A 298 13.46 -8.98 4.99
CA ILE A 298 13.27 -7.68 5.60
C ILE A 298 13.15 -7.86 7.11
N ILE A 299 14.02 -7.23 7.85
CA ILE A 299 14.04 -7.15 9.31
C ILE A 299 14.08 -5.70 9.76
N ASP A 300 14.05 -5.47 11.07
CA ASP A 300 14.06 -4.14 11.70
C ASP A 300 12.91 -3.24 11.18
N ARG A 301 11.74 -3.86 10.93
CA ARG A 301 10.50 -3.12 10.74
C ARG A 301 10.06 -2.60 12.09
N GLU A 302 9.92 -1.29 12.19
CA GLU A 302 9.52 -0.62 13.42
C GLU A 302 8.11 -0.08 13.29
N TYR A 303 7.31 -0.30 14.33
CA TYR A 303 5.95 0.18 14.48
C TYR A 303 5.82 0.84 15.84
N THR A 304 5.33 2.05 15.88
CA THR A 304 5.17 2.82 17.11
C THR A 304 3.69 3.15 17.33
N TRP A 305 3.26 3.11 18.57
CA TRP A 305 1.95 3.58 18.98
C TRP A 305 2.00 4.04 20.44
N LYS A 306 1.71 5.32 20.67
CA LYS A 306 1.87 5.96 21.99
C LYS A 306 3.25 5.66 22.59
N ASN A 307 3.27 5.00 23.74
CA ASN A 307 4.50 4.70 24.48
C ASN A 307 5.14 3.37 24.13
N PHE A 308 4.64 2.65 23.13
CA PHE A 308 5.15 1.36 22.73
C PHE A 308 5.80 1.40 21.36
N ALA A 309 6.98 0.80 21.26
CA ALA A 309 7.68 0.54 20.02
C ALA A 309 7.82 -0.98 19.84
N CYS A 310 7.43 -1.47 18.68
CA CYS A 310 7.53 -2.87 18.30
C CYS A 310 8.49 -3.00 17.13
N THR A 311 9.54 -3.80 17.26
CA THR A 311 10.56 -4.01 16.23
C THR A 311 10.69 -5.48 15.88
N GLN A 312 10.62 -5.80 14.61
CA GLN A 312 10.86 -7.15 14.11
C GLN A 312 12.37 -7.43 14.02
N THR A 313 12.97 -8.06 15.02
CA THR A 313 14.41 -8.32 15.08
C THR A 313 14.85 -9.55 14.27
N GLY A 314 13.90 -10.43 13.96
CA GLY A 314 14.18 -11.66 13.21
C GLY A 314 12.99 -12.14 12.37
N ARG A 315 13.14 -13.31 11.73
CA ARG A 315 12.04 -13.91 10.93
C ARG A 315 10.83 -14.26 11.78
N LYS A 316 11.06 -14.69 13.03
CA LYS A 316 10.05 -15.21 13.96
C LYS A 316 10.01 -14.43 15.26
N VAL A 317 10.86 -13.43 15.42
CA VAL A 317 11.14 -12.76 16.68
C VAL A 317 10.75 -11.30 16.58
N ILE A 318 10.01 -10.85 17.58
CA ILE A 318 9.57 -9.46 17.72
C ILE A 318 9.99 -8.96 19.09
N SER A 319 10.63 -7.82 19.16
CA SER A 319 10.93 -7.10 20.39
C SER A 319 9.93 -5.98 20.58
N ILE A 320 9.38 -5.88 21.78
CA ILE A 320 8.46 -4.81 22.17
C ILE A 320 9.13 -4.03 23.28
N LYS A 321 9.18 -2.73 23.11
CA LYS A 321 9.76 -1.81 24.09
C LYS A 321 8.73 -0.79 24.54
N ASN A 322 8.57 -0.64 25.84
CA ASN A 322 7.85 0.49 26.41
C ASN A 322 8.83 1.65 26.59
N ILE A 323 8.62 2.74 25.86
CA ILE A 323 9.53 3.90 25.80
C ILE A 323 9.62 4.61 27.15
N LEU A 324 8.53 4.62 27.93
CA LEU A 324 8.49 5.32 29.25
C LEU A 324 9.21 4.53 30.34
N THR A 325 9.02 3.20 30.36
CA THR A 325 9.58 2.35 31.44
C THR A 325 10.90 1.70 31.05
N ASP A 326 11.32 1.84 29.79
CA ASP A 326 12.48 1.18 29.17
C ASP A 326 12.47 -0.36 29.27
N GLN A 327 11.31 -0.93 29.62
CA GLN A 327 11.10 -2.38 29.65
C GLN A 327 11.02 -2.92 28.24
N SER A 328 11.70 -4.02 27.97
CA SER A 328 11.67 -4.71 26.70
C SER A 328 11.30 -6.18 26.88
N ASP A 329 10.31 -6.63 26.12
CA ASP A 329 9.88 -8.02 26.05
C ASP A 329 10.17 -8.56 24.66
N GLN A 330 10.49 -9.85 24.58
CA GLN A 330 10.72 -10.54 23.32
C GLN A 330 9.66 -11.62 23.14
N LEU A 331 9.03 -11.62 21.98
CA LEU A 331 8.03 -12.62 21.59
C LEU A 331 8.56 -13.46 20.44
N ASP A 332 8.51 -14.79 20.63
CA ASP A 332 8.92 -15.78 19.63
C ASP A 332 7.68 -16.50 19.07
N TYR A 333 7.61 -16.60 17.74
CA TYR A 333 6.50 -17.22 17.03
C TYR A 333 6.91 -18.53 16.37
N PRO A 334 5.98 -19.51 16.25
CA PRO A 334 6.27 -20.80 15.61
C PRO A 334 6.62 -20.64 14.13
N ASP A 335 5.94 -19.75 13.44
CA ASP A 335 6.10 -19.49 12.01
C ASP A 335 6.66 -18.08 11.75
N ARG A 336 7.07 -17.84 10.50
CA ARG A 336 7.57 -16.54 10.06
C ARG A 336 6.49 -15.48 10.18
N VAL A 337 6.87 -14.31 10.71
CA VAL A 337 6.01 -13.13 10.80
C VAL A 337 5.92 -12.45 9.42
N ILE A 338 4.71 -12.25 8.95
CA ILE A 338 4.41 -11.60 7.66
C ILE A 338 4.09 -10.13 7.89
N GLN A 339 3.12 -9.85 8.78
CA GLN A 339 2.61 -8.51 8.98
C GLN A 339 2.41 -8.22 10.48
N ILE A 340 2.65 -6.97 10.84
CA ILE A 340 2.50 -6.46 12.21
C ILE A 340 1.63 -5.21 12.14
N ALA A 341 0.71 -5.08 13.08
CA ALA A 341 -0.06 -3.88 13.28
C ALA A 341 -0.17 -3.57 14.78
N LEU A 342 0.14 -2.34 15.16
CA LEU A 342 0.12 -1.85 16.53
C LEU A 342 -0.85 -0.67 16.62
N GLY A 343 -1.80 -0.72 17.54
CA GLY A 343 -2.79 0.34 17.74
C GLY A 343 -3.92 -0.08 18.66
N TYR A 344 -4.66 0.88 19.16
CA TYR A 344 -5.86 0.68 20.01
C TYR A 344 -5.64 -0.31 21.15
N ASN A 345 -4.51 -0.19 21.86
CA ASN A 345 -4.08 -1.06 22.99
C ASN A 345 -3.88 -2.54 22.61
N HIS A 346 -3.72 -2.84 21.33
CA HIS A 346 -3.48 -4.20 20.83
C HIS A 346 -2.31 -4.23 19.87
N LEU A 347 -1.58 -5.36 19.92
CA LEU A 347 -0.58 -5.75 18.95
C LEU A 347 -1.10 -6.97 18.19
N VAL A 348 -1.25 -6.84 16.89
CA VAL A 348 -1.73 -7.90 16.01
C VAL A 348 -0.59 -8.35 15.11
N ILE A 349 -0.29 -9.63 15.16
CA ILE A 349 0.81 -10.24 14.41
C ILE A 349 0.27 -11.37 13.58
N ALA A 350 0.51 -11.29 12.29
CA ALA A 350 0.18 -12.35 11.36
C ALA A 350 1.42 -13.14 10.97
N THR A 351 1.33 -14.44 11.12
CA THR A 351 2.29 -15.41 10.61
C THR A 351 1.76 -16.07 9.34
N VAL A 352 2.49 -17.03 8.78
CA VAL A 352 2.05 -17.75 7.57
C VAL A 352 0.73 -18.52 7.78
N LYS A 353 0.44 -18.99 8.99
CA LYS A 353 -0.73 -19.83 9.27
C LYS A 353 -1.76 -19.19 10.19
N GLN A 354 -1.31 -18.39 11.14
CA GLN A 354 -2.11 -17.91 12.25
C GLN A 354 -1.94 -16.41 12.48
N CYS A 355 -2.97 -15.80 13.03
CA CYS A 355 -2.94 -14.45 13.53
C CYS A 355 -2.98 -14.46 15.07
N PHE A 356 -2.12 -13.67 15.68
CA PHE A 356 -1.98 -13.53 17.14
C PHE A 356 -2.39 -12.11 17.54
N ILE A 357 -3.28 -11.99 18.50
CA ILE A 357 -3.73 -10.71 19.06
C ILE A 357 -3.27 -10.64 20.50
N HIS A 358 -2.33 -9.74 20.79
CA HIS A 358 -1.85 -9.45 22.13
C HIS A 358 -2.47 -8.16 22.65
N LYS A 359 -2.80 -8.11 23.95
CA LYS A 359 -3.11 -6.84 24.62
C LYS A 359 -1.83 -6.22 25.14
N LEU A 360 -1.68 -4.89 25.06
CA LEU A 360 -0.50 -4.18 25.58
C LEU A 360 -0.30 -4.34 27.10
N THR A 361 -1.33 -4.76 27.83
CA THR A 361 -1.27 -5.05 29.27
C THR A 361 -0.83 -6.48 29.60
N SER A 362 -0.86 -7.41 28.63
CA SER A 362 -0.57 -8.83 28.88
C SER A 362 -0.10 -9.51 27.59
N TRP A 363 1.21 -9.77 27.50
CA TRP A 363 1.85 -10.39 26.33
C TRP A 363 1.71 -11.90 26.29
N ASN A 364 1.52 -12.55 27.45
CA ASN A 364 1.66 -14.01 27.58
C ASN A 364 0.43 -14.81 27.12
N THR A 365 -0.70 -14.16 26.91
CA THR A 365 -1.97 -14.83 26.56
C THR A 365 -2.55 -14.24 25.28
N PRO A 366 -1.99 -14.51 24.10
CA PRO A 366 -2.55 -14.05 22.85
C PRO A 366 -3.86 -14.77 22.52
N VAL A 367 -4.79 -14.04 21.93
CA VAL A 367 -5.91 -14.65 21.22
C VAL A 367 -5.41 -15.06 19.83
N THR A 368 -5.67 -16.31 19.44
CA THR A 368 -5.21 -16.84 18.16
C THR A 368 -6.36 -17.28 17.28
N PHE A 369 -6.23 -17.10 15.97
CA PHE A 369 -7.13 -17.66 14.98
C PHE A 369 -6.37 -18.03 13.70
N ASP A 370 -6.89 -19.02 12.97
CA ASP A 370 -6.26 -19.51 11.75
C ASP A 370 -6.60 -18.62 10.56
N LEU A 371 -5.63 -18.42 9.68
CA LEU A 371 -5.75 -17.70 8.43
C LEU A 371 -6.17 -18.66 7.31
N LYS A 372 -6.94 -18.15 6.34
CA LYS A 372 -7.49 -18.99 5.25
C LYS A 372 -6.43 -19.42 4.25
N GLU A 373 -5.54 -18.52 3.84
CA GLU A 373 -4.54 -18.77 2.78
C GLU A 373 -3.11 -18.39 3.17
N GLY A 374 -2.91 -17.74 4.31
CA GLY A 374 -1.58 -17.36 4.80
C GLY A 374 -0.84 -16.31 3.96
N THR A 375 -1.52 -15.68 2.99
CA THR A 375 -1.01 -14.58 2.19
C THR A 375 -1.73 -13.29 2.56
N ILE A 376 -1.22 -12.59 3.57
CA ILE A 376 -1.80 -11.33 4.03
C ILE A 376 -1.12 -10.18 3.31
N SER A 377 -1.91 -9.33 2.67
CA SER A 377 -1.42 -8.10 2.07
C SER A 377 -1.42 -6.94 3.07
N MET A 378 -2.42 -6.89 3.97
CA MET A 378 -2.57 -5.75 4.88
C MET A 378 -3.40 -6.11 6.12
N ILE A 379 -3.05 -5.48 7.26
CA ILE A 379 -3.86 -5.47 8.48
C ILE A 379 -4.19 -4.01 8.82
N LEU A 380 -5.48 -3.74 9.04
CA LEU A 380 -5.96 -2.46 9.54
C LEU A 380 -6.59 -2.65 10.91
N LEU A 381 -6.33 -1.71 11.82
CA LEU A 381 -6.89 -1.70 13.16
C LEU A 381 -7.87 -0.56 13.31
N SER A 382 -8.91 -0.77 14.08
CA SER A 382 -9.82 0.26 14.60
C SER A 382 -10.09 0.00 16.09
N GLU A 383 -10.83 0.86 16.74
CA GLU A 383 -11.12 0.70 18.16
C GLU A 383 -11.80 -0.65 18.51
N ARG A 384 -12.63 -1.20 17.62
CA ARG A 384 -13.50 -2.37 17.91
C ARG A 384 -13.15 -3.61 17.09
N CYS A 385 -12.50 -3.45 15.96
CA CYS A 385 -12.30 -4.54 15.02
C CYS A 385 -10.96 -4.47 14.28
N ILE A 386 -10.60 -5.59 13.71
CA ILE A 386 -9.39 -5.83 12.93
C ILE A 386 -9.83 -6.22 11.52
N CYS A 387 -9.32 -5.55 10.51
CA CYS A 387 -9.49 -5.97 9.12
C CYS A 387 -8.23 -6.67 8.64
N VAL A 388 -8.37 -7.89 8.15
CA VAL A 388 -7.31 -8.68 7.52
C VAL A 388 -7.66 -8.84 6.04
N ILE A 389 -6.77 -8.37 5.18
CA ILE A 389 -6.89 -8.48 3.74
C ILE A 389 -5.97 -9.59 3.28
N GLU A 390 -6.58 -10.70 2.89
CA GLU A 390 -5.91 -11.85 2.29
C GLU A 390 -6.16 -11.87 0.78
N ARG A 391 -5.41 -12.71 0.08
CA ARG A 391 -5.66 -12.97 -1.34
C ARG A 391 -7.08 -13.49 -1.61
N ALA A 392 -7.61 -14.32 -0.70
CA ALA A 392 -8.96 -14.87 -0.78
C ALA A 392 -10.08 -13.84 -0.60
N GLY A 393 -9.80 -12.70 0.04
CA GLY A 393 -10.81 -11.69 0.34
C GLY A 393 -10.50 -10.83 1.56
N VAL A 394 -11.46 -10.01 1.90
CA VAL A 394 -11.42 -9.17 3.09
C VAL A 394 -12.17 -9.88 4.21
N SER A 395 -11.55 -9.98 5.38
CA SER A 395 -12.15 -10.56 6.58
C SER A 395 -12.00 -9.60 7.75
N ILE A 396 -13.08 -9.36 8.49
CA ILE A 396 -13.10 -8.45 9.62
C ILE A 396 -13.38 -9.24 10.89
N TYR A 397 -12.48 -9.12 11.86
CA TYR A 397 -12.50 -9.85 13.13
C TYR A 397 -12.65 -8.91 14.31
N SER A 398 -13.23 -9.39 15.41
CA SER A 398 -13.12 -8.74 16.71
C SER A 398 -11.76 -9.02 17.35
N TYR A 399 -11.36 -8.23 18.35
CA TYR A 399 -10.15 -8.51 19.14
C TYR A 399 -10.20 -9.82 19.96
N MET A 400 -11.35 -10.50 20.00
CA MET A 400 -11.51 -11.86 20.55
C MET A 400 -11.36 -12.96 19.48
N GLY A 401 -10.86 -12.62 18.27
CA GLY A 401 -10.65 -13.58 17.19
C GLY A 401 -11.92 -14.05 16.47
N ARG A 402 -13.09 -13.43 16.75
CA ARG A 402 -14.36 -13.82 16.14
C ARG A 402 -14.55 -13.09 14.81
N LEU A 403 -14.87 -13.81 13.75
CA LEU A 403 -15.22 -13.24 12.45
C LEU A 403 -16.54 -12.45 12.55
N LEU A 404 -16.50 -11.16 12.24
CA LEU A 404 -17.65 -10.26 12.25
C LEU A 404 -18.30 -10.14 10.86
N ALA A 405 -17.48 -9.96 9.84
CA ALA A 405 -17.95 -9.78 8.47
C ALA A 405 -16.89 -10.23 7.44
N SER A 406 -17.35 -10.60 6.26
CA SER A 406 -16.51 -10.82 5.09
C SER A 406 -17.08 -10.03 3.90
N PRO A 407 -16.76 -8.72 3.81
CA PRO A 407 -17.24 -7.88 2.73
C PRO A 407 -16.82 -8.44 1.38
N ARG A 408 -17.78 -8.59 0.46
CA ARG A 408 -17.47 -8.93 -0.93
C ARG A 408 -17.07 -7.65 -1.65
N SER A 409 -15.78 -7.43 -1.86
CA SER A 409 -15.34 -6.40 -2.79
C SER A 409 -15.44 -6.98 -4.20
N GLY A 410 -16.03 -6.25 -5.14
CA GLY A 410 -16.02 -6.63 -6.56
C GLY A 410 -14.61 -6.63 -7.18
N SER A 411 -13.62 -6.19 -6.41
CA SER A 411 -12.21 -6.03 -6.77
C SER A 411 -11.37 -7.22 -6.33
N ARG A 412 -10.27 -7.46 -7.03
CA ARG A 412 -9.27 -8.44 -6.60
C ARG A 412 -8.58 -7.93 -5.33
N PRO A 413 -8.64 -8.66 -4.20
CA PRO A 413 -8.07 -8.19 -2.94
C PRO A 413 -6.56 -7.92 -3.01
N GLU A 414 -5.85 -8.62 -3.87
CA GLU A 414 -4.40 -8.50 -4.08
C GLU A 414 -3.96 -7.11 -4.57
N THR A 415 -4.85 -6.40 -5.26
CA THR A 415 -4.58 -5.08 -5.82
C THR A 415 -5.05 -3.93 -4.92
N LEU A 416 -5.57 -4.25 -3.72
CA LEU A 416 -6.02 -3.25 -2.76
C LEU A 416 -4.82 -2.64 -2.03
N GLY A 417 -4.42 -1.45 -2.44
CA GLY A 417 -3.45 -0.63 -1.71
C GLY A 417 -4.08 0.04 -0.48
N ARG A 418 -3.25 0.51 0.46
CA ARG A 418 -3.70 1.16 1.70
C ARG A 418 -4.57 2.41 1.45
N ALA A 419 -4.34 3.11 0.35
CA ALA A 419 -5.13 4.28 -0.05
C ALA A 419 -6.56 3.94 -0.52
N ALA A 420 -6.79 2.69 -0.95
CA ALA A 420 -8.08 2.24 -1.49
C ALA A 420 -9.02 1.67 -0.43
N VAL A 421 -8.57 1.52 0.81
CA VAL A 421 -9.33 0.86 1.88
C VAL A 421 -9.24 1.67 3.16
N SER A 422 -10.35 1.80 3.86
CA SER A 422 -10.39 2.42 5.19
C SER A 422 -11.32 1.66 6.14
N LEU A 423 -10.87 1.50 7.38
CA LEU A 423 -11.60 0.84 8.45
C LEU A 423 -11.97 1.86 9.52
N GLY A 424 -13.24 1.95 9.86
CA GLY A 424 -13.76 2.64 11.03
C GLY A 424 -14.18 1.67 12.12
N PRO A 425 -14.61 2.13 13.30
CA PRO A 425 -15.05 1.26 14.38
C PRO A 425 -16.30 0.42 14.04
N ASP A 426 -17.13 0.91 13.13
CA ASP A 426 -18.46 0.38 12.78
C ASP A 426 -18.72 0.34 11.27
N THR A 427 -17.76 0.79 10.46
CA THR A 427 -17.89 0.86 9.01
C THR A 427 -16.59 0.49 8.32
N PHE A 428 -16.71 -0.09 7.12
CA PHE A 428 -15.60 -0.43 6.26
C PHE A 428 -15.84 0.17 4.87
N ALA A 429 -14.89 0.90 4.33
CA ALA A 429 -14.98 1.52 3.01
C ALA A 429 -13.89 0.99 2.07
N VAL A 430 -14.26 0.77 0.81
CA VAL A 430 -13.35 0.31 -0.24
C VAL A 430 -13.67 1.00 -1.57
N ILE A 431 -12.63 1.43 -2.29
CA ILE A 431 -12.74 1.96 -3.65
C ILE A 431 -12.90 0.80 -4.62
N ASP A 432 -13.85 0.89 -5.54
CA ASP A 432 -13.97 -0.09 -6.63
C ASP A 432 -12.78 0.06 -7.59
N GLN A 433 -12.10 -1.04 -7.85
CA GLN A 433 -10.94 -1.05 -8.73
C GLN A 433 -11.32 -1.02 -10.22
N THR A 434 -12.52 -1.48 -10.55
CA THR A 434 -13.03 -1.47 -11.92
C THR A 434 -13.57 -0.09 -12.31
N ASP A 435 -14.23 0.58 -11.37
CA ASP A 435 -14.69 1.95 -11.51
C ASP A 435 -14.24 2.79 -10.30
N ARG A 436 -13.05 3.36 -10.36
CA ARG A 436 -12.46 4.17 -9.28
C ARG A 436 -13.27 5.41 -8.89
N LYS A 437 -14.43 5.65 -9.49
CA LYS A 437 -15.38 6.68 -9.07
C LYS A 437 -16.34 6.18 -8.01
N ALA A 438 -16.48 4.87 -7.86
CA ALA A 438 -17.38 4.23 -6.92
C ALA A 438 -16.66 3.81 -5.64
N ILE A 439 -17.28 4.06 -4.50
CA ILE A 439 -16.84 3.65 -3.17
C ILE A 439 -17.95 2.82 -2.57
N TYR A 440 -17.63 1.62 -2.11
CA TYR A 440 -18.55 0.77 -1.37
C TYR A 440 -18.29 0.93 0.12
N VAL A 441 -19.35 1.23 0.86
CA VAL A 441 -19.32 1.34 2.31
C VAL A 441 -20.18 0.24 2.90
N HIS A 442 -19.56 -0.57 3.76
CA HIS A 442 -20.18 -1.69 4.44
C HIS A 442 -20.38 -1.35 5.90
N ASP A 443 -21.58 -1.53 6.44
CA ASP A 443 -21.84 -1.44 7.87
C ASP A 443 -21.39 -2.72 8.56
N LEU A 444 -20.67 -2.57 9.66
CA LEU A 444 -20.22 -3.69 10.48
C LEU A 444 -21.21 -3.94 11.61
N PRO A 445 -21.53 -5.21 11.93
CA PRO A 445 -22.44 -5.52 13.00
C PRO A 445 -21.85 -5.09 14.35
N THR A 446 -22.56 -4.22 15.05
CA THR A 446 -22.19 -3.69 16.36
C THR A 446 -22.63 -4.57 17.54
N GLY A 447 -23.29 -5.72 17.27
CA GLY A 447 -23.90 -6.57 18.30
C GLY A 447 -23.62 -8.07 18.12
N LEU A 448 -23.83 -8.80 19.21
CA LEU A 448 -23.50 -10.19 19.48
C LEU A 448 -24.19 -11.28 18.61
N ILE A 449 -24.97 -10.92 17.60
CA ILE A 449 -25.71 -11.90 16.81
C ILE A 449 -25.29 -11.80 15.34
N VAL A 450 -24.50 -12.77 14.91
CA VAL A 450 -24.34 -13.08 13.50
C VAL A 450 -25.67 -13.68 13.00
N ARG A 451 -26.55 -12.85 12.47
CA ARG A 451 -27.60 -13.35 11.59
C ARG A 451 -26.99 -13.43 10.20
N SER A 452 -26.94 -14.64 9.68
CA SER A 452 -26.75 -14.92 8.26
C SER A 452 -27.96 -14.36 7.51
N SER A 453 -28.01 -13.07 7.30
CA SER A 453 -28.99 -12.45 6.42
C SER A 453 -28.28 -11.85 5.23
N SER A 454 -28.74 -12.23 4.06
CA SER A 454 -28.34 -11.81 2.73
C SER A 454 -28.54 -10.32 2.42
N ASP A 455 -28.89 -9.51 3.40
CA ASP A 455 -29.07 -8.07 3.28
C ASP A 455 -27.95 -7.33 4.05
N ASN A 456 -26.75 -7.38 3.47
CA ASN A 456 -25.72 -6.42 3.83
C ASN A 456 -26.15 -5.06 3.26
N THR A 457 -26.40 -4.11 4.12
CA THR A 457 -26.60 -2.71 3.73
C THR A 457 -25.27 -2.17 3.19
N VAL A 458 -25.07 -2.35 1.89
CA VAL A 458 -23.91 -1.81 1.17
C VAL A 458 -24.35 -0.50 0.54
N THR A 459 -23.78 0.59 1.00
CA THR A 459 -24.03 1.91 0.41
C THR A 459 -22.99 2.16 -0.70
N LYS A 460 -23.46 2.36 -1.92
CA LYS A 460 -22.61 2.76 -3.04
C LYS A 460 -22.60 4.28 -3.16
N LEU A 461 -21.44 4.88 -2.95
CA LEU A 461 -21.20 6.30 -3.17
C LEU A 461 -20.48 6.47 -4.51
N VAL A 462 -20.93 7.39 -5.34
CA VAL A 462 -20.32 7.67 -6.65
C VAL A 462 -19.85 9.11 -6.69
N HIS A 463 -18.56 9.32 -6.93
CA HIS A 463 -17.95 10.63 -7.10
C HIS A 463 -17.84 11.01 -8.59
N LYS A 464 -17.75 12.30 -8.89
CA LYS A 464 -17.64 12.79 -10.28
C LYS A 464 -16.31 12.40 -10.94
N MET A 465 -15.23 12.45 -10.17
CA MET A 465 -13.87 12.14 -10.61
C MET A 465 -13.38 10.84 -10.00
N THR A 466 -12.30 10.30 -10.55
CA THR A 466 -11.64 9.10 -9.99
C THR A 466 -11.06 9.42 -8.61
N VAL A 467 -11.30 8.54 -7.65
CA VAL A 467 -10.85 8.67 -6.25
C VAL A 467 -9.47 8.04 -6.11
N SER A 468 -8.55 8.76 -5.48
CA SER A 468 -7.17 8.31 -5.24
C SER A 468 -6.96 7.77 -3.82
N ASN A 469 -7.62 8.36 -2.82
CA ASN A 469 -7.45 7.98 -1.41
C ASN A 469 -8.75 8.18 -0.64
N ILE A 470 -8.99 7.32 0.37
CA ILE A 470 -10.15 7.41 1.27
C ILE A 470 -9.72 7.26 2.72
N ALA A 471 -10.42 7.95 3.61
CA ALA A 471 -10.22 7.82 5.06
C ALA A 471 -11.56 7.98 5.80
N LEU A 472 -11.89 7.03 6.69
CA LEU A 472 -13.05 7.07 7.58
C LEU A 472 -12.69 7.70 8.92
N SER A 473 -13.60 8.51 9.47
CA SER A 473 -13.44 9.06 10.81
C SER A 473 -13.41 7.94 11.85
N GLN A 474 -12.53 8.07 12.85
CA GLN A 474 -12.37 7.06 13.90
C GLN A 474 -13.21 7.39 15.14
N ALA A 475 -13.33 8.66 15.48
CA ALA A 475 -14.12 9.16 16.59
C ALA A 475 -15.56 9.53 16.15
N GLY A 476 -16.44 9.77 17.12
CA GLY A 476 -17.80 10.24 16.92
C GLY A 476 -18.85 9.13 16.82
N PRO A 477 -20.14 9.51 16.89
CA PRO A 477 -21.25 8.56 16.91
C PRO A 477 -21.44 7.86 15.56
N ILE A 478 -22.06 6.69 15.62
CA ILE A 478 -22.26 5.80 14.47
C ILE A 478 -23.02 6.48 13.32
N ASN A 479 -24.03 7.29 13.63
CA ASN A 479 -24.88 7.92 12.61
C ASN A 479 -24.22 9.11 11.89
N GLU A 480 -23.14 9.63 12.45
CA GLU A 480 -22.43 10.80 11.96
C GLU A 480 -21.05 10.45 11.37
N ARG A 481 -20.82 9.15 11.10
CA ARG A 481 -19.57 8.67 10.50
C ARG A 481 -19.28 9.37 9.19
N GLN A 482 -18.09 9.95 9.08
CA GLN A 482 -17.66 10.71 7.91
C GLN A 482 -16.62 9.96 7.11
N LEU A 483 -16.73 10.09 5.80
CA LEU A 483 -15.76 9.62 4.82
C LEU A 483 -15.10 10.83 4.16
N ALA A 484 -13.80 10.98 4.35
CA ALA A 484 -12.97 11.90 3.57
C ALA A 484 -12.42 11.19 2.34
N LEU A 485 -12.41 11.84 1.19
CA LEU A 485 -11.85 11.31 -0.03
C LEU A 485 -11.01 12.37 -0.77
N LEU A 486 -9.92 11.89 -1.37
CA LEU A 486 -9.13 12.65 -2.33
C LEU A 486 -9.46 12.17 -3.74
N ASP A 487 -9.69 13.09 -4.64
CA ASP A 487 -9.80 12.79 -6.05
C ASP A 487 -8.42 12.85 -6.75
N TYR A 488 -8.40 12.48 -8.03
CA TYR A 488 -7.18 12.54 -8.85
C TYR A 488 -6.65 13.96 -9.05
N ASN A 489 -7.50 14.98 -8.93
CA ASN A 489 -7.12 16.39 -9.01
C ASN A 489 -6.53 16.93 -7.68
N ARG A 490 -6.37 16.06 -6.65
CA ARG A 490 -5.95 16.42 -5.29
C ARG A 490 -6.92 17.36 -4.57
N ASP A 491 -8.21 17.29 -4.94
CA ASP A 491 -9.28 17.95 -4.22
C ASP A 491 -9.80 17.03 -3.10
N LEU A 492 -9.95 17.60 -1.92
CA LEU A 492 -10.46 16.90 -0.73
C LEU A 492 -11.94 17.15 -0.57
N TYR A 493 -12.70 16.08 -0.40
CA TYR A 493 -14.13 16.10 -0.12
C TYR A 493 -14.44 15.29 1.14
N ALA A 494 -15.51 15.68 1.83
CA ALA A 494 -16.09 14.90 2.92
C ALA A 494 -17.57 14.63 2.68
N ILE A 495 -18.06 13.50 3.20
CA ILE A 495 -19.47 13.11 3.17
C ILE A 495 -19.81 12.33 4.44
N THR A 496 -21.02 12.55 4.97
CA THR A 496 -21.58 11.72 6.05
C THR A 496 -22.16 10.44 5.43
N VAL A 497 -21.64 9.28 5.83
CA VAL A 497 -21.90 8.00 5.17
C VAL A 497 -23.35 7.53 5.34
N LYS A 498 -23.93 7.72 6.53
CA LYS A 498 -25.25 7.17 6.89
C LYS A 498 -26.43 8.08 6.60
N ASP A 499 -26.18 9.29 6.15
CA ASP A 499 -27.22 10.22 5.74
C ASP A 499 -27.49 10.10 4.23
N PRO A 500 -28.65 9.58 3.80
CA PRO A 500 -28.98 9.43 2.38
C PRO A 500 -29.13 10.76 1.63
N LYS A 501 -29.26 11.87 2.34
CA LYS A 501 -29.35 13.22 1.77
C LYS A 501 -28.02 13.94 1.70
N SER A 502 -26.98 13.36 2.29
CA SER A 502 -25.63 13.94 2.33
C SER A 502 -25.04 14.05 0.93
N LYS A 503 -24.37 15.18 0.68
CA LYS A 503 -23.64 15.44 -0.57
C LYS A 503 -22.15 15.59 -0.26
N PHE A 504 -21.32 15.34 -1.27
CA PHE A 504 -19.90 15.62 -1.17
C PHE A 504 -19.65 17.12 -1.01
N VAL A 505 -19.05 17.50 0.10
CA VAL A 505 -18.64 18.87 0.40
C VAL A 505 -17.14 18.99 0.17
N LYS A 506 -16.73 19.97 -0.64
CA LYS A 506 -15.31 20.23 -0.89
C LYS A 506 -14.70 20.96 0.30
N LEU A 507 -13.70 20.36 0.95
CA LEU A 507 -12.99 20.94 2.08
C LEU A 507 -11.75 21.72 1.67
N GLY A 508 -11.07 21.30 0.61
CA GLY A 508 -9.84 21.94 0.17
C GLY A 508 -9.32 21.40 -1.15
N SER A 509 -8.26 22.00 -1.65
CA SER A 509 -7.59 21.63 -2.90
C SER A 509 -6.08 21.49 -2.69
N GLN A 510 -5.40 20.80 -3.63
CA GLN A 510 -3.96 20.53 -3.62
C GLN A 510 -3.49 19.73 -2.40
N VAL A 511 -4.33 18.82 -1.89
CA VAL A 511 -4.01 17.94 -0.77
C VAL A 511 -3.28 16.70 -1.30
N LEU A 512 -2.16 16.34 -0.67
CA LEU A 512 -1.32 15.20 -1.05
C LEU A 512 -1.66 13.93 -0.26
N SER A 513 -1.91 14.09 1.04
CA SER A 513 -2.19 12.99 1.97
C SER A 513 -3.20 13.43 3.01
N ILE A 514 -4.02 12.49 3.47
CA ILE A 514 -5.06 12.72 4.50
C ILE A 514 -4.98 11.65 5.57
N ILE A 515 -5.31 12.04 6.80
CA ILE A 515 -5.48 11.12 7.91
C ILE A 515 -6.49 11.69 8.92
N TRP A 516 -7.28 10.82 9.54
CA TRP A 516 -8.08 11.18 10.71
C TRP A 516 -7.30 10.90 11.99
N SER A 517 -7.47 11.75 13.00
CA SER A 517 -7.03 11.44 14.36
C SER A 517 -7.76 10.20 14.86
N ALA A 518 -7.04 9.35 15.62
CA ALA A 518 -7.62 8.15 16.19
C ALA A 518 -8.59 8.42 17.35
N GLU A 519 -8.39 9.53 18.08
CA GLU A 519 -9.11 9.84 19.32
C GLU A 519 -10.11 10.99 19.15
N THR A 520 -9.93 11.82 18.15
CA THR A 520 -10.73 13.04 17.96
C THR A 520 -11.27 13.14 16.54
N GLU A 521 -12.28 14.02 16.34
CA GLU A 521 -12.85 14.28 15.01
C GLU A 521 -11.98 15.21 14.15
N LEU A 522 -10.68 15.20 14.37
CA LEU A 522 -9.72 16.03 13.66
C LEU A 522 -9.31 15.36 12.34
N LEU A 523 -9.58 15.99 11.22
CA LEU A 523 -9.08 15.60 9.91
C LEU A 523 -7.83 16.43 9.59
N VAL A 524 -6.75 15.78 9.22
CA VAL A 524 -5.49 16.43 8.83
C VAL A 524 -5.18 16.16 7.37
N GLY A 525 -4.85 17.19 6.63
CA GLY A 525 -4.41 17.13 5.25
C GLY A 525 -3.04 17.78 5.07
N LEU A 526 -2.23 17.20 4.19
CA LEU A 526 -0.91 17.71 3.85
C LEU A 526 -0.94 18.33 2.45
N ARG A 527 -0.47 19.55 2.33
CA ARG A 527 -0.16 20.23 1.05
C ARG A 527 1.35 20.25 0.82
N ALA A 528 1.75 20.75 -0.33
CA ALA A 528 3.17 20.85 -0.68
C ALA A 528 4.00 21.65 0.34
N ASN A 529 3.44 22.73 0.89
CA ASN A 529 4.14 23.65 1.79
C ASN A 529 3.37 23.93 3.09
N SER A 530 2.30 23.23 3.38
CA SER A 530 1.52 23.47 4.60
C SER A 530 0.78 22.23 5.07
N VAL A 531 0.52 22.17 6.36
CA VAL A 531 -0.39 21.22 6.99
C VAL A 531 -1.69 21.95 7.29
N ILE A 532 -2.80 21.33 6.94
CA ILE A 532 -4.13 21.85 7.21
C ILE A 532 -4.87 20.88 8.10
N ALA A 533 -5.57 21.41 9.08
CA ALA A 533 -6.43 20.66 9.97
C ALA A 533 -7.85 21.21 9.93
N TRP A 534 -8.82 20.35 9.82
CA TRP A 534 -10.24 20.64 9.95
C TRP A 534 -10.69 20.13 11.32
N CYS A 535 -10.87 21.08 12.24
CA CYS A 535 -11.07 20.78 13.66
C CYS A 535 -12.47 20.23 13.97
N CYS A 536 -13.44 20.51 13.13
CA CYS A 536 -14.81 20.02 13.26
C CYS A 536 -15.35 19.68 11.87
N SER A 537 -15.30 18.40 11.53
CA SER A 537 -15.76 17.92 10.24
C SER A 537 -17.28 18.12 10.01
N ARG A 538 -18.05 18.21 11.10
CA ARG A 538 -19.49 18.49 11.07
C ARG A 538 -19.81 19.93 10.67
N ALA A 539 -18.96 20.86 11.07
CA ALA A 539 -19.07 22.26 10.65
C ALA A 539 -18.76 22.44 9.16
N ALA A 540 -17.97 21.54 8.59
CA ALA A 540 -17.62 21.56 7.17
C ALA A 540 -18.80 21.32 6.22
N THR A 541 -19.94 20.85 6.71
CA THR A 541 -21.18 20.73 5.90
C THR A 541 -21.78 22.10 5.56
N GLN A 542 -21.40 23.15 6.28
CA GLN A 542 -21.82 24.53 6.03
C GLN A 542 -20.63 25.35 5.52
N PRO A 543 -20.67 25.89 4.29
CA PRO A 543 -19.53 26.59 3.67
C PRO A 543 -19.02 27.78 4.50
N ASP A 544 -19.93 28.49 5.19
CA ASP A 544 -19.61 29.68 5.98
C ASP A 544 -18.75 29.38 7.21
N TRP A 545 -18.85 28.15 7.73
CA TRP A 545 -18.11 27.70 8.92
C TRP A 545 -16.78 27.02 8.59
N LEU A 546 -16.63 26.58 7.36
CA LEU A 546 -15.43 25.87 6.90
C LEU A 546 -14.16 26.71 7.11
N ALA A 547 -14.23 27.98 6.74
CA ALA A 547 -13.08 28.90 6.88
C ALA A 547 -12.71 29.11 8.35
N LEU A 548 -13.70 29.24 9.25
CA LEU A 548 -13.49 29.49 10.67
C LEU A 548 -12.97 28.25 11.44
N THR A 549 -13.28 27.05 10.99
CA THR A 549 -12.87 25.79 11.64
C THR A 549 -11.63 25.15 11.00
N THR A 550 -11.01 25.80 10.03
CA THR A 550 -9.82 25.31 9.36
C THR A 550 -8.58 26.00 9.90
N VAL A 551 -7.62 25.20 10.39
CA VAL A 551 -6.32 25.68 10.84
C VAL A 551 -5.26 25.29 9.81
N SER A 552 -4.44 26.23 9.35
CA SER A 552 -3.32 25.95 8.46
C SER A 552 -2.02 26.38 9.09
N LYS A 553 -0.99 25.55 8.94
CA LYS A 553 0.37 25.86 9.38
C LYS A 553 1.32 25.71 8.21
N ASP A 554 1.96 26.81 7.83
CA ASP A 554 2.93 26.80 6.75
C ASP A 554 4.25 26.20 7.21
N ILE A 555 4.83 25.36 6.35
CA ILE A 555 6.08 24.66 6.59
C ILE A 555 6.94 24.79 5.35
N SER A 556 8.06 25.48 5.47
CA SER A 556 8.94 25.84 4.35
C SER A 556 9.75 24.69 3.75
N ASP A 557 9.83 23.54 4.43
CA ASP A 557 10.77 22.47 4.03
C ASP A 557 10.16 21.07 4.19
N LEU A 558 9.08 20.81 3.49
CA LEU A 558 8.46 19.47 3.43
C LEU A 558 9.16 18.56 2.42
N GLY A 559 9.91 19.12 1.48
CA GLY A 559 10.57 18.34 0.42
C GLY A 559 9.60 17.81 -0.65
N ARG A 560 10.09 16.85 -1.45
CA ARG A 560 9.28 16.22 -2.49
C ARG A 560 8.47 15.05 -1.91
N ASN A 561 7.21 14.93 -2.30
CA ASN A 561 6.30 13.83 -1.93
C ASN A 561 6.25 13.51 -0.41
N PRO A 562 5.97 14.49 0.45
CA PRO A 562 5.80 14.22 1.86
C PRO A 562 4.52 13.41 2.11
N SER A 563 4.51 12.60 3.17
CA SER A 563 3.35 11.80 3.58
C SER A 563 3.13 11.91 5.09
N ILE A 564 1.87 11.90 5.52
CA ILE A 564 1.54 11.84 6.94
C ILE A 564 1.70 10.40 7.41
N VAL A 565 2.40 10.22 8.53
CA VAL A 565 2.63 8.92 9.17
C VAL A 565 1.58 8.67 10.26
N SER A 566 1.46 9.61 11.20
CA SER A 566 0.51 9.53 12.32
C SER A 566 0.07 10.93 12.77
N VAL A 567 -1.03 10.95 13.50
CA VAL A 567 -1.52 12.13 14.24
C VAL A 567 -1.85 11.69 15.65
N GLU A 568 -1.07 12.15 16.60
CA GLU A 568 -1.20 11.80 18.01
C GLU A 568 -1.05 13.06 18.89
N ASP A 569 -1.94 13.26 19.84
CA ASP A 569 -1.93 14.39 20.78
C ASP A 569 -1.70 15.77 20.13
N GLY A 570 -2.35 16.02 18.98
CA GLY A 570 -2.21 17.28 18.24
C GLY A 570 -0.85 17.46 17.54
N VAL A 571 -0.01 16.42 17.50
CA VAL A 571 1.26 16.41 16.76
C VAL A 571 1.10 15.55 15.51
N VAL A 572 1.40 16.14 14.37
CA VAL A 572 1.42 15.45 13.08
C VAL A 572 2.84 15.00 12.78
N CYS A 573 3.03 13.70 12.62
CA CYS A 573 4.30 13.14 12.17
C CYS A 573 4.28 13.03 10.64
N ILE A 574 5.21 13.70 9.98
CA ILE A 574 5.34 13.75 8.52
C ILE A 574 6.65 13.10 8.11
N CYS A 575 6.59 12.14 7.22
CA CYS A 575 7.75 11.58 6.54
C CYS A 575 8.05 12.41 5.29
N ARG A 576 9.25 12.97 5.22
CA ARG A 576 9.75 13.69 4.04
C ARG A 576 10.27 12.70 2.99
N GLY A 577 10.40 13.16 1.75
CA GLY A 577 10.97 12.36 0.66
C GLY A 577 12.40 11.85 0.87
N ASN A 578 13.15 12.46 1.78
CA ASN A 578 14.48 12.01 2.21
C ASN A 578 14.45 11.03 3.39
N GLY A 579 13.28 10.55 3.80
CA GLY A 579 13.08 9.61 4.91
C GLY A 579 13.14 10.23 6.31
N SER A 580 13.42 11.54 6.44
CA SER A 580 13.40 12.20 7.75
C SER A 580 11.98 12.39 8.25
N LEU A 581 11.78 12.25 9.55
CA LEU A 581 10.51 12.52 10.22
C LEU A 581 10.52 13.96 10.73
N LEU A 582 9.42 14.65 10.47
CA LEU A 582 9.15 15.99 10.95
C LEU A 582 7.91 15.95 11.85
N HIS A 583 8.04 16.41 13.08
CA HIS A 583 6.93 16.55 14.02
C HIS A 583 6.44 18.00 14.00
N VAL A 584 5.18 18.16 13.63
CA VAL A 584 4.51 19.47 13.54
C VAL A 584 3.39 19.49 14.56
N SER A 585 3.55 20.30 15.61
CA SER A 585 2.44 20.58 16.52
C SER A 585 1.41 21.42 15.77
N LEU A 586 0.22 20.89 15.60
CA LEU A 586 -0.98 21.67 15.35
C LEU A 586 -1.38 22.33 16.68
N ALA A 587 -2.13 23.44 16.64
CA ALA A 587 -2.58 24.06 17.89
C ALA A 587 -3.22 23.01 18.81
N ALA A 588 -2.66 22.80 20.01
CA ALA A 588 -3.10 21.76 20.94
C ALA A 588 -4.52 22.01 21.50
N PHE A 589 -5.03 23.21 21.32
CA PHE A 589 -6.32 23.64 21.87
C PHE A 589 -7.55 23.00 21.22
N PRO A 590 -7.65 22.83 19.88
CA PRO A 590 -8.79 22.15 19.26
C PRO A 590 -8.97 20.71 19.77
N GLU A 591 -7.89 19.99 19.97
CA GLU A 591 -7.93 18.63 20.48
C GLU A 591 -8.38 18.58 21.95
N LYS A 592 -7.86 19.50 22.80
CA LYS A 592 -8.35 19.66 24.17
C LYS A 592 -9.83 20.00 24.22
N LEU A 593 -10.28 20.93 23.36
CA LEU A 593 -11.68 21.30 23.24
C LEU A 593 -12.55 20.08 22.93
N LEU A 594 -12.15 19.29 21.93
CA LEU A 594 -12.88 18.08 21.54
C LEU A 594 -12.91 17.03 22.65
N LYS A 595 -11.81 16.85 23.42
CA LYS A 595 -11.78 15.97 24.60
C LYS A 595 -12.75 16.43 25.70
N HIS A 596 -12.84 17.74 25.98
CA HIS A 596 -13.80 18.28 26.96
C HIS A 596 -15.24 18.08 26.50
N VAL A 597 -15.53 18.33 25.24
CA VAL A 597 -16.87 18.12 24.65
C VAL A 597 -17.27 16.64 24.69
N ALA A 598 -16.37 15.72 24.32
CA ALA A 598 -16.62 14.29 24.38
C ALA A 598 -16.87 13.77 25.80
N GLY A 599 -16.23 14.40 26.81
CA GLY A 599 -16.45 14.16 28.24
C GLY A 599 -17.67 14.86 28.82
N ASN A 600 -18.49 15.58 28.03
CA ASN A 600 -19.58 16.44 28.48
C ASN A 600 -19.17 17.55 29.49
N MET A 601 -17.89 17.95 29.50
CA MET A 601 -17.34 18.98 30.38
C MET A 601 -17.45 20.36 29.71
N TRP A 602 -18.67 20.85 29.54
CA TRP A 602 -18.96 22.07 28.77
C TRP A 602 -18.43 23.37 29.44
N GLN A 603 -18.39 23.40 30.78
CA GLN A 603 -17.84 24.55 31.50
C GLN A 603 -16.32 24.68 31.31
N GLU A 604 -15.60 23.55 31.27
CA GLU A 604 -14.17 23.52 31.01
C GLU A 604 -13.87 23.87 29.58
N ALA A 605 -14.72 23.44 28.61
CA ALA A 605 -14.63 23.83 27.22
C ALA A 605 -14.81 25.34 27.05
N LEU A 606 -15.79 25.97 27.70
CA LEU A 606 -15.99 27.41 27.73
C LEU A 606 -14.79 28.15 28.34
N GLN A 607 -14.28 27.66 29.48
CA GLN A 607 -13.11 28.25 30.13
C GLN A 607 -11.86 28.18 29.22
N LEU A 608 -11.65 27.07 28.53
CA LEU A 608 -10.57 26.94 27.55
C LEU A 608 -10.69 27.99 26.44
N CYS A 609 -11.87 28.14 25.83
CA CYS A 609 -12.10 29.14 24.78
C CYS A 609 -11.91 30.57 25.29
N ARG A 610 -12.36 30.90 26.50
CA ARG A 610 -12.16 32.21 27.12
C ARG A 610 -10.70 32.50 27.43
N THR A 611 -9.90 31.48 27.76
CA THR A 611 -8.48 31.64 28.08
C THR A 611 -7.62 31.84 26.84
N VAL A 612 -7.97 31.17 25.72
CA VAL A 612 -7.17 31.19 24.49
C VAL A 612 -7.59 32.30 23.56
N GLU A 613 -8.87 32.73 23.64
CA GLU A 613 -9.48 33.81 22.83
C GLU A 613 -9.28 33.63 21.30
N ASP A 614 -9.28 32.36 20.84
CA ASP A 614 -9.12 32.03 19.42
C ASP A 614 -10.49 31.87 18.75
N GLU A 615 -10.71 32.62 17.67
CA GLU A 615 -11.96 32.60 16.91
C GLU A 615 -12.29 31.20 16.38
N THR A 616 -11.27 30.41 16.00
CA THR A 616 -11.45 29.03 15.52
C THR A 616 -11.98 28.09 16.61
N LEU A 617 -11.53 28.26 17.85
CA LEU A 617 -12.01 27.49 19.00
C LEU A 617 -13.45 27.85 19.35
N TRP A 618 -13.78 29.13 19.33
CA TRP A 618 -15.16 29.59 19.55
C TRP A 618 -16.10 29.08 18.48
N ALA A 619 -15.68 29.05 17.21
CA ALA A 619 -16.46 28.51 16.10
C ALA A 619 -16.70 26.99 16.27
N CYS A 620 -15.66 26.23 16.64
CA CYS A 620 -15.79 24.80 16.92
C CYS A 620 -16.74 24.55 18.11
N LEU A 621 -16.58 25.29 19.20
CA LEU A 621 -17.45 25.16 20.39
C LEU A 621 -18.89 25.49 20.06
N ALA A 622 -19.15 26.56 19.29
CA ALA A 622 -20.48 26.98 18.89
C ALA A 622 -21.23 25.88 18.12
N VAL A 623 -20.57 25.27 17.13
CA VAL A 623 -21.17 24.20 16.32
C VAL A 623 -21.40 22.94 17.14
N LEU A 624 -20.42 22.53 17.96
CA LEU A 624 -20.54 21.36 18.81
C LEU A 624 -21.64 21.53 19.85
N ALA A 625 -21.68 22.68 20.55
CA ALA A 625 -22.71 22.98 21.54
C ALA A 625 -24.12 23.00 20.91
N TRP A 626 -24.23 23.54 19.70
CA TRP A 626 -25.48 23.49 18.94
C TRP A 626 -25.94 22.05 18.66
N GLN A 627 -25.05 21.20 18.19
CA GLN A 627 -25.36 19.80 17.88
C GLN A 627 -25.75 18.96 19.10
N TYR A 628 -25.12 19.24 20.24
CA TYR A 628 -25.42 18.56 21.50
C TYR A 628 -26.53 19.23 22.32
N ASN A 629 -27.31 20.15 21.70
CA ASN A 629 -28.41 20.89 22.34
C ASN A 629 -28.02 21.69 23.61
N GLN A 630 -26.75 22.07 23.71
CA GLN A 630 -26.26 22.93 24.80
C GLN A 630 -26.47 24.41 24.45
N LEU A 631 -27.76 24.83 24.43
CA LEU A 631 -28.17 26.13 23.89
C LEU A 631 -27.51 27.32 24.58
N ALA A 632 -27.25 27.24 25.89
CA ALA A 632 -26.60 28.33 26.63
C ALA A 632 -25.13 28.52 26.21
N VAL A 633 -24.41 27.42 26.04
CA VAL A 633 -23.01 27.44 25.58
C VAL A 633 -22.92 27.88 24.12
N ALA A 634 -23.85 27.41 23.30
CA ALA A 634 -23.93 27.79 21.87
C ALA A 634 -24.21 29.28 21.70
N GLU A 635 -25.14 29.85 22.48
CA GLU A 635 -25.48 31.28 22.45
C GLU A 635 -24.26 32.15 22.77
N GLU A 636 -23.52 31.84 23.85
CA GLU A 636 -22.28 32.56 24.20
C GLU A 636 -21.22 32.46 23.11
N ALA A 637 -21.00 31.24 22.60
CA ALA A 637 -20.00 31.00 21.57
C ALA A 637 -20.32 31.70 20.24
N PHE A 638 -21.57 31.67 19.79
CA PHE A 638 -22.00 32.39 18.58
C PHE A 638 -21.94 33.91 18.75
N ALA A 639 -22.20 34.43 19.94
CA ALA A 639 -22.10 35.85 20.21
C ALA A 639 -20.67 36.37 20.08
N LEU A 640 -19.69 35.59 20.56
CA LEU A 640 -18.26 35.96 20.51
C LEU A 640 -17.65 35.91 19.10
N ILE A 641 -18.19 35.09 18.22
CA ILE A 641 -17.80 35.09 16.78
C ILE A 641 -18.68 35.99 15.93
N HIS A 642 -19.44 36.89 16.56
CA HIS A 642 -20.30 37.91 15.91
C HIS A 642 -21.39 37.35 14.97
N GLN A 643 -21.86 36.14 15.22
CA GLN A 643 -22.91 35.48 14.45
C GLN A 643 -24.30 35.81 15.04
N TYR A 644 -24.70 37.06 14.97
CA TYR A 644 -25.91 37.58 15.62
C TYR A 644 -27.21 36.91 15.18
N TYR A 645 -27.27 36.42 13.95
CA TYR A 645 -28.48 35.74 13.45
C TYR A 645 -28.73 34.43 14.22
N GLN A 646 -27.68 33.64 14.43
CA GLN A 646 -27.74 32.38 15.19
C GLN A 646 -28.07 32.65 16.65
N VAL A 647 -27.51 33.69 17.25
CA VAL A 647 -27.83 34.12 18.61
C VAL A 647 -29.32 34.43 18.76
N CYS A 648 -29.89 35.26 17.88
CA CYS A 648 -31.33 35.58 17.89
C CYS A 648 -32.18 34.31 17.71
N TYR A 649 -31.77 33.40 16.85
CA TYR A 649 -32.49 32.16 16.62
C TYR A 649 -32.47 31.25 17.86
N ILE A 650 -31.32 31.11 18.54
CA ILE A 650 -31.18 30.35 19.80
C ILE A 650 -32.04 30.97 20.88
N GLN A 651 -32.03 32.28 21.05
CA GLN A 651 -32.87 32.99 22.03
C GLN A 651 -34.35 32.75 21.77
N HIS A 652 -34.77 32.77 20.50
CA HIS A 652 -36.17 32.44 20.16
C HIS A 652 -36.51 30.98 20.48
N LEU A 653 -35.62 30.02 20.23
CA LEU A 653 -35.81 28.62 20.60
C LEU A 653 -35.94 28.48 22.11
N ARG A 654 -35.04 29.11 22.89
CA ARG A 654 -35.09 29.05 24.39
C ARG A 654 -36.38 29.65 24.96
N SER A 655 -36.88 30.71 24.37
CA SER A 655 -38.17 31.33 24.77
C SER A 655 -39.39 30.47 24.38
N SER A 656 -39.24 29.59 23.38
CA SER A 656 -40.33 28.75 22.88
C SER A 656 -40.40 27.38 23.61
N ILE A 657 -39.37 26.98 24.33
CA ILE A 657 -39.31 25.72 25.10
C ILE A 657 -39.85 25.98 26.52
N PRO A 658 -40.96 25.33 26.96
CA PRO A 658 -41.45 25.47 28.30
C PRO A 658 -40.43 24.96 29.31
N GLU A 659 -40.22 25.69 30.43
CA GLU A 659 -39.22 25.43 31.48
C GLU A 659 -39.21 24.00 32.08
N LYS A 660 -40.18 23.15 31.75
CA LYS A 660 -40.29 21.77 32.27
C LYS A 660 -39.44 20.73 31.52
N LEU A 661 -38.73 21.08 30.45
CA LEU A 661 -37.90 20.18 29.65
C LEU A 661 -36.39 20.52 29.69
N SER A 662 -35.99 21.47 30.52
CA SER A 662 -34.61 21.97 30.64
C SER A 662 -33.85 21.47 31.88
N ALA A 663 -34.32 20.42 32.56
CA ALA A 663 -33.64 19.78 33.70
C ALA A 663 -33.01 18.44 33.32
#